data_6faefaf4901b7d54d236beb545de88bd
#
_entry.id   6faefaf4901b7d54d236beb545de88bd
#
_cell.length_a   1.000
_cell.length_b   1.000
_cell.length_c   1.000
_cell.angle_alpha   90.00
_cell.angle_beta   90.00
_cell.angle_gamma   90.00
#
_symmetry.space_group_name_H-M   'P 1'
#
loop_
_entity.id
_entity.type
_entity.pdbx_description
1 polymer ?
#
loop_
_entity_poly.entity_id
_entity_poly.type
_entity_poly.pdbx_seq_one_letter_code
_entity_poly.pdbx_strand_id
1 'polypeptide(L)'
;MKRPPKETEEAAWLVTRRGMVLGFVQVAFMAGLGLRMRQMQVTEADSYRLLAEENRINVRLIPPSRGIIYDRQGIEIARNAQNYRVVIVREDVPDVDETIAKVRQLIEIEDKDVERALKEMSRRSAFVPITLADQLKWEDIAELAINAPALPGVTPDVGLSREYPLGADFAHIVGYVGPVSDNDLAQLETPDPLLQIPEFQIGKIGVETKLEGQLRGRAGTRRIEVNAGGRVMRELSRDDYIPGEDLQLTIDHGLQNYAQARLANESAGSVVMDIETGDLLAIASTPAFDPNLFVRGISSKNYNALRDNTYKPLFNKAVQGQYPPGSTFKMLTGLAAMKAGVIGKEERVWCPGHMPLGGRRFHCWKRGGHGWMNLDDAITQSCDVYFYEAAHRMDRAFGTGDGPSKIAQLGQELGLGMRHDLPLSAIRGGILPDPKWKAQARGERWNPGETLNTAIGQGDVLSSPLQLAVMTARIASGRAVLPRLVKSVNGVEVPIEEAARLSVPSDLIAAIQEAMWNVSNGRRGTARLSRIVAEGIEMAGKTGTSQVRNITPAERARGVISNDDLPWHRRDHGLFVAYAPYDKPKYAIATIVEHGGGGSKAAAPPSRDILLYALYGDVPPLDAYPSEQHELIREQHEQMTLRPRLTPEPKASRA
;
A
#
# COMPACT_ATOMS: atom_id res chain seq x y z
N MET A 1 -64.46 81.40 38.90
CA MET A 1 -64.01 80.39 37.94
C MET A 1 -63.06 81.07 36.95
N LYS A 2 -61.75 80.82 37.04
CA LYS A 2 -60.79 81.33 36.08
C LYS A 2 -60.78 80.45 34.84
N ARG A 3 -61.06 81.04 33.63
CA ARG A 3 -60.93 80.35 32.35
C ARG A 3 -59.43 79.91 32.13
N PRO A 4 -59.21 78.72 31.64
CA PRO A 4 -57.85 78.32 31.33
C PRO A 4 -57.31 79.19 30.20
N PRO A 5 -56.02 79.47 30.20
CA PRO A 5 -55.37 80.27 29.18
C PRO A 5 -55.42 79.61 27.79
N LYS A 6 -55.62 80.43 26.70
CA LYS A 6 -55.68 79.95 25.31
C LYS A 6 -54.58 79.02 24.89
N GLU A 7 -53.37 79.13 25.51
CA GLU A 7 -52.23 78.25 25.28
C GLU A 7 -52.50 76.77 25.64
N THR A 8 -53.39 76.47 26.60
CA THR A 8 -53.76 75.10 26.96
C THR A 8 -54.64 74.44 25.95
N GLU A 9 -55.50 75.19 25.21
CA GLU A 9 -56.35 74.68 24.15
C GLU A 9 -55.56 74.35 22.89
N GLU A 10 -54.58 75.19 22.49
CA GLU A 10 -53.68 74.94 21.39
C GLU A 10 -52.74 73.75 21.67
N ALA A 11 -52.22 73.69 22.89
CA ALA A 11 -51.38 72.54 23.34
C ALA A 11 -52.21 71.23 23.36
N ALA A 12 -53.43 71.23 23.86
CA ALA A 12 -54.34 70.10 23.84
C ALA A 12 -54.67 69.64 22.39
N TRP A 13 -54.87 70.60 21.47
CA TRP A 13 -55.15 70.28 20.08
C TRP A 13 -53.94 69.70 19.36
N LEU A 14 -52.75 70.21 19.64
CA LEU A 14 -51.45 69.66 19.12
C LEU A 14 -51.17 68.25 19.64
N VAL A 15 -51.44 67.97 20.93
CA VAL A 15 -51.31 66.65 21.52
C VAL A 15 -52.34 65.66 20.92
N THR A 16 -53.59 66.12 20.71
CA THR A 16 -54.59 65.25 20.06
C THR A 16 -54.27 64.97 18.59
N ARG A 17 -53.78 65.98 17.87
CA ARG A 17 -53.34 65.82 16.48
C ARG A 17 -52.15 64.86 16.36
N ARG A 18 -51.19 64.97 17.25
CA ARG A 18 -50.05 64.04 17.32
C ARG A 18 -50.50 62.62 17.69
N GLY A 19 -51.45 62.52 18.63
CA GLY A 19 -52.05 61.25 19.00
C GLY A 19 -52.81 60.61 17.83
N MET A 20 -53.60 61.41 17.04
CA MET A 20 -54.25 60.90 15.83
C MET A 20 -53.22 60.45 14.73
N VAL A 21 -52.13 61.18 14.54
CA VAL A 21 -51.08 60.77 13.59
C VAL A 21 -50.42 59.48 14.04
N LEU A 22 -50.05 59.35 15.32
CA LEU A 22 -49.50 58.12 15.87
C LEU A 22 -50.49 56.95 15.76
N GLY A 23 -51.77 57.19 16.09
CA GLY A 23 -52.85 56.19 15.93
C GLY A 23 -53.04 55.76 14.48
N PHE A 24 -52.97 56.73 13.53
CA PHE A 24 -53.05 56.41 12.09
C PHE A 24 -51.84 55.59 11.60
N VAL A 25 -50.63 55.94 12.03
CA VAL A 25 -49.39 55.18 11.71
C VAL A 25 -49.50 53.76 12.29
N GLN A 26 -50.04 53.64 13.51
CA GLN A 26 -50.17 52.34 14.16
C GLN A 26 -51.24 51.47 13.45
N VAL A 27 -52.34 52.03 13.07
CA VAL A 27 -53.41 51.36 12.29
C VAL A 27 -52.91 50.99 10.90
N ALA A 28 -52.14 51.86 10.21
CA ALA A 28 -51.54 51.57 8.91
C ALA A 28 -50.52 50.46 9.02
N PHE A 29 -49.71 50.45 10.08
CA PHE A 29 -48.76 49.39 10.36
C PHE A 29 -49.45 48.05 10.65
N MET A 30 -50.48 48.06 11.48
CA MET A 30 -51.33 46.86 11.75
C MET A 30 -51.99 46.34 10.49
N ALA A 31 -52.54 47.26 9.65
CA ALA A 31 -53.15 46.87 8.36
C ALA A 31 -52.11 46.26 7.41
N GLY A 32 -50.89 46.83 7.35
CA GLY A 32 -49.78 46.27 6.61
C GLY A 32 -49.36 44.86 7.10
N LEU A 33 -49.29 44.69 8.42
CA LEU A 33 -49.03 43.37 9.02
C LEU A 33 -50.18 42.37 8.72
N GLY A 34 -51.45 42.82 8.83
CA GLY A 34 -52.61 41.98 8.51
C GLY A 34 -52.63 41.55 7.03
N LEU A 35 -52.32 42.47 6.12
CA LEU A 35 -52.16 42.17 4.69
C LEU A 35 -51.02 41.19 4.43
N ARG A 36 -49.89 41.37 5.10
CA ARG A 36 -48.78 40.45 4.98
C ARG A 36 -49.10 39.08 5.57
N MET A 37 -49.77 39.02 6.72
CA MET A 37 -50.24 37.77 7.28
C MET A 37 -51.25 37.05 6.36
N ARG A 38 -52.17 37.78 5.77
CA ARG A 38 -53.15 37.25 4.78
C ARG A 38 -52.39 36.70 3.55
N GLN A 39 -51.39 37.43 3.04
CA GLN A 39 -50.57 36.96 1.92
C GLN A 39 -49.90 35.64 2.26
N MET A 40 -49.21 35.56 3.41
CA MET A 40 -48.47 34.35 3.84
C MET A 40 -49.40 33.18 4.18
N GLN A 41 -50.59 33.45 4.78
CA GLN A 41 -51.47 32.39 5.27
C GLN A 41 -52.58 31.96 4.28
N VAL A 42 -52.88 32.78 3.27
CA VAL A 42 -53.96 32.49 2.31
C VAL A 42 -53.43 32.44 0.88
N THR A 43 -52.71 33.47 0.42
CA THR A 43 -52.29 33.54 -0.99
C THR A 43 -51.08 32.69 -1.31
N GLU A 44 -50.11 32.62 -0.37
CA GLU A 44 -48.88 31.87 -0.48
C GLU A 44 -48.85 30.70 0.51
N ALA A 45 -49.99 30.33 1.09
CA ALA A 45 -50.09 29.30 2.15
C ALA A 45 -49.48 27.96 1.73
N ASP A 46 -49.68 27.52 0.50
CA ASP A 46 -49.19 26.26 0.02
C ASP A 46 -47.65 26.27 -0.17
N SER A 47 -47.10 27.40 -0.64
CA SER A 47 -45.64 27.55 -0.74
C SER A 47 -44.96 27.59 0.61
N TYR A 48 -45.54 28.32 1.60
CA TYR A 48 -45.00 28.33 2.97
C TYR A 48 -45.23 27.01 3.71
N ARG A 49 -46.30 26.26 3.42
CA ARG A 49 -46.49 24.91 3.92
C ARG A 49 -45.42 23.95 3.35
N LEU A 50 -45.20 24.02 2.04
CA LEU A 50 -44.16 23.22 1.39
C LEU A 50 -42.76 23.50 1.98
N LEU A 51 -42.39 24.77 2.12
CA LEU A 51 -41.14 25.19 2.76
C LEU A 51 -41.06 24.76 4.24
N ALA A 52 -42.17 24.81 4.97
CA ALA A 52 -42.23 24.33 6.35
C ALA A 52 -42.11 22.81 6.46
N GLU A 53 -42.69 22.08 5.50
CA GLU A 53 -42.56 20.63 5.42
C GLU A 53 -41.14 20.23 5.01
N GLU A 54 -40.52 20.91 4.04
CA GLU A 54 -39.12 20.69 3.66
C GLU A 54 -38.18 21.00 4.82
N ASN A 55 -38.40 22.06 5.58
CA ASN A 55 -37.57 22.39 6.75
C ASN A 55 -37.80 21.45 7.95
N ARG A 56 -38.93 20.75 7.99
CA ARG A 56 -39.27 19.79 9.06
C ARG A 56 -38.70 18.41 8.82
N ILE A 57 -38.45 18.03 7.56
CA ILE A 57 -37.93 16.73 7.19
C ILE A 57 -36.45 16.86 6.87
N ASN A 58 -35.64 16.18 7.64
CA ASN A 58 -34.19 16.09 7.38
C ASN A 58 -33.85 14.66 6.96
N VAL A 59 -33.01 14.53 5.90
CA VAL A 59 -32.48 13.24 5.44
C VAL A 59 -31.09 13.05 6.01
N ARG A 60 -30.93 12.05 6.86
CA ARG A 60 -29.64 11.66 7.39
C ARG A 60 -29.15 10.39 6.70
N LEU A 61 -27.89 10.36 6.33
CA LEU A 61 -27.26 9.18 5.77
C LEU A 61 -26.94 8.17 6.88
N ILE A 62 -27.10 6.89 6.56
CA ILE A 62 -26.67 5.77 7.40
C ILE A 62 -25.40 5.24 6.77
N PRO A 63 -24.21 5.38 7.43
CA PRO A 63 -22.97 4.87 6.90
C PRO A 63 -23.02 3.35 6.72
N PRO A 64 -22.56 2.81 5.59
CA PRO A 64 -22.48 1.38 5.39
C PRO A 64 -21.34 0.76 6.23
N SER A 65 -21.45 -0.50 6.57
CA SER A 65 -20.32 -1.28 7.08
C SER A 65 -19.35 -1.56 5.94
N ARG A 66 -18.05 -1.32 6.20
CA ARG A 66 -17.00 -1.57 5.23
C ARG A 66 -16.79 -3.08 5.04
N GLY A 67 -16.54 -3.54 3.81
CA GLY A 67 -16.22 -4.93 3.50
C GLY A 67 -15.01 -5.43 4.28
N ILE A 68 -15.02 -6.68 4.68
CA ILE A 68 -13.91 -7.34 5.37
C ILE A 68 -12.87 -7.80 4.34
N ILE A 69 -11.59 -7.72 4.68
CA ILE A 69 -10.53 -8.24 3.84
C ILE A 69 -9.93 -9.47 4.50
N TYR A 70 -9.91 -10.58 3.76
CA TYR A 70 -9.39 -11.86 4.21
C TYR A 70 -8.09 -12.22 3.47
N ASP A 71 -7.27 -13.05 4.11
CA ASP A 71 -6.18 -13.75 3.44
C ASP A 71 -6.70 -14.90 2.56
N ARG A 72 -5.79 -15.65 1.89
CA ARG A 72 -6.16 -16.77 1.03
C ARG A 72 -6.85 -17.92 1.75
N GLN A 73 -6.72 -18.02 3.06
CA GLN A 73 -7.31 -19.06 3.90
C GLN A 73 -8.60 -18.61 4.60
N GLY A 74 -8.97 -17.35 4.49
CA GLY A 74 -10.15 -16.77 5.13
C GLY A 74 -9.87 -16.15 6.50
N ILE A 75 -8.61 -15.86 6.83
CA ILE A 75 -8.22 -15.12 8.04
C ILE A 75 -8.47 -13.64 7.81
N GLU A 76 -9.09 -12.97 8.78
CA GLU A 76 -9.35 -11.53 8.74
C GLU A 76 -8.05 -10.73 8.86
N ILE A 77 -7.73 -9.97 7.83
CA ILE A 77 -6.57 -9.06 7.80
C ILE A 77 -6.98 -7.59 7.93
N ALA A 78 -8.24 -7.28 7.63
CA ALA A 78 -8.87 -6.00 7.96
C ALA A 78 -10.35 -6.23 8.26
N ARG A 79 -10.81 -5.79 9.43
CA ARG A 79 -12.19 -5.97 9.92
C ARG A 79 -12.76 -4.70 10.51
N ASN A 80 -14.04 -4.72 10.83
CA ASN A 80 -14.71 -3.65 11.54
C ASN A 80 -14.86 -4.07 13.01
N ALA A 81 -14.17 -3.41 13.91
CA ALA A 81 -14.28 -3.63 15.34
C ALA A 81 -15.24 -2.64 15.97
N GLN A 82 -15.88 -3.04 17.08
CA GLN A 82 -16.66 -2.13 17.88
C GLN A 82 -15.76 -1.05 18.46
N ASN A 83 -16.15 0.19 18.27
CA ASN A 83 -15.47 1.35 18.82
C ASN A 83 -16.36 1.98 19.91
N TYR A 84 -16.02 1.69 21.13
CA TYR A 84 -16.69 2.31 22.28
C TYR A 84 -16.21 3.74 22.42
N ARG A 85 -17.17 4.67 22.43
CA ARG A 85 -16.90 6.11 22.54
C ARG A 85 -17.89 6.78 23.48
N VAL A 86 -17.50 7.94 23.97
CA VAL A 86 -18.38 8.82 24.74
C VAL A 86 -18.64 10.07 23.93
N VAL A 87 -19.92 10.41 23.78
CA VAL A 87 -20.37 11.62 23.08
C VAL A 87 -20.96 12.59 24.07
N ILE A 88 -20.81 13.89 23.79
CA ILE A 88 -21.37 14.98 24.57
C ILE A 88 -22.23 15.87 23.69
N VAL A 89 -23.45 16.18 24.17
CA VAL A 89 -24.39 17.10 23.53
C VAL A 89 -24.40 18.40 24.30
N ARG A 90 -23.82 19.45 23.73
CA ARG A 90 -23.59 20.73 24.42
C ARG A 90 -24.87 21.37 25.00
N GLU A 91 -26.01 21.26 24.32
CA GLU A 91 -27.26 21.87 24.80
C GLU A 91 -27.83 21.18 26.06
N ASP A 92 -27.47 19.92 26.29
CA ASP A 92 -27.96 19.15 27.44
C ASP A 92 -26.98 19.23 28.63
N VAL A 93 -25.85 19.97 28.48
CA VAL A 93 -24.79 20.11 29.48
C VAL A 93 -24.86 21.51 30.10
N PRO A 94 -25.05 21.64 31.41
CA PRO A 94 -25.06 22.93 32.08
C PRO A 94 -23.74 23.72 31.99
N ASP A 95 -22.62 23.02 32.20
CA ASP A 95 -21.25 23.52 32.09
C ASP A 95 -20.37 22.46 31.45
N VAL A 96 -19.80 22.80 30.31
CA VAL A 96 -18.98 21.86 29.52
C VAL A 96 -17.69 21.52 30.22
N ASP A 97 -17.00 22.50 30.78
CA ASP A 97 -15.70 22.29 31.41
C ASP A 97 -15.84 21.48 32.72
N GLU A 98 -16.86 21.76 33.53
CA GLU A 98 -17.16 20.97 34.73
C GLU A 98 -17.53 19.52 34.36
N THR A 99 -18.31 19.34 33.29
CA THR A 99 -18.73 18.00 32.85
C THR A 99 -17.53 17.20 32.35
N ILE A 100 -16.66 17.80 31.54
CA ILE A 100 -15.42 17.16 31.08
C ILE A 100 -14.54 16.78 32.26
N ALA A 101 -14.42 17.66 33.28
CA ALA A 101 -13.67 17.35 34.48
C ALA A 101 -14.25 16.15 35.26
N LYS A 102 -15.58 16.01 35.35
CA LYS A 102 -16.25 14.84 35.93
C LYS A 102 -15.99 13.56 35.13
N VAL A 103 -16.08 13.62 33.81
CA VAL A 103 -15.79 12.46 32.95
C VAL A 103 -14.35 12.01 33.11
N ARG A 104 -13.38 12.95 33.23
CA ARG A 104 -11.97 12.65 33.48
C ARG A 104 -11.68 11.99 34.83
N GLN A 105 -12.58 12.10 35.80
CA GLN A 105 -12.46 11.39 37.08
C GLN A 105 -12.82 9.91 36.96
N LEU A 106 -13.63 9.55 35.94
CA LEU A 106 -14.10 8.19 35.70
C LEU A 106 -13.25 7.45 34.68
N ILE A 107 -12.82 8.13 33.62
CA ILE A 107 -12.05 7.54 32.52
C ILE A 107 -10.86 8.42 32.15
N GLU A 108 -9.81 7.80 31.61
CA GLU A 108 -8.65 8.51 31.11
C GLU A 108 -8.94 9.13 29.73
N ILE A 109 -8.81 10.48 29.60
CA ILE A 109 -9.00 11.21 28.34
C ILE A 109 -7.76 12.06 28.09
N GLU A 110 -7.16 11.91 26.92
CA GLU A 110 -6.01 12.69 26.51
C GLU A 110 -6.40 14.17 26.27
N ASP A 111 -5.51 15.10 26.61
CA ASP A 111 -5.76 16.55 26.42
C ASP A 111 -6.07 16.91 24.98
N LYS A 112 -5.40 16.26 24.01
CA LYS A 112 -5.66 16.45 22.57
C LYS A 112 -7.11 16.14 22.16
N ASP A 113 -7.74 15.14 22.79
CA ASP A 113 -9.12 14.74 22.50
C ASP A 113 -10.11 15.77 23.04
N VAL A 114 -9.83 16.31 24.23
CA VAL A 114 -10.60 17.42 24.80
C VAL A 114 -10.49 18.67 23.93
N GLU A 115 -9.28 19.06 23.53
CA GLU A 115 -9.06 20.21 22.64
C GLU A 115 -9.80 20.06 21.32
N ARG A 116 -9.75 18.85 20.72
CA ARG A 116 -10.50 18.52 19.51
C ARG A 116 -12.01 18.69 19.74
N ALA A 117 -12.55 18.10 20.80
CA ALA A 117 -13.97 18.16 21.13
C ALA A 117 -14.45 19.60 21.33
N LEU A 118 -13.72 20.41 22.10
CA LEU A 118 -14.03 21.84 22.32
C LEU A 118 -14.00 22.65 21.02
N LYS A 119 -13.03 22.40 20.15
CA LYS A 119 -12.95 23.02 18.82
C LYS A 119 -14.14 22.63 17.93
N GLU A 120 -14.54 21.37 17.93
CA GLU A 120 -15.72 20.89 17.20
C GLU A 120 -17.00 21.51 17.75
N MET A 121 -17.17 21.57 19.08
CA MET A 121 -18.31 22.21 19.73
C MET A 121 -18.47 23.68 19.35
N SER A 122 -17.37 24.41 19.16
CA SER A 122 -17.39 25.82 18.76
C SER A 122 -17.89 26.03 17.32
N ARG A 123 -17.76 25.02 16.47
CA ARG A 123 -18.09 25.08 15.02
C ARG A 123 -19.47 24.53 14.68
N ARG A 124 -20.05 23.72 15.56
CA ARG A 124 -21.31 23.00 15.30
C ARG A 124 -22.44 23.50 16.18
N SER A 125 -23.69 23.19 15.76
CA SER A 125 -24.89 23.47 16.56
C SER A 125 -24.87 22.72 17.86
N ALA A 126 -25.48 23.30 18.93
CA ALA A 126 -25.40 22.78 20.29
C ALA A 126 -26.01 21.39 20.48
N PHE A 127 -26.99 21.01 19.64
CA PHE A 127 -27.66 19.71 19.67
C PHE A 127 -26.91 18.59 18.96
N VAL A 128 -25.80 18.89 18.28
CA VAL A 128 -24.99 17.87 17.57
C VAL A 128 -24.11 17.13 18.58
N PRO A 129 -24.23 15.78 18.67
CA PRO A 129 -23.35 14.99 19.49
C PRO A 129 -21.90 15.13 19.00
N ILE A 130 -20.98 15.40 19.93
CA ILE A 130 -19.55 15.51 19.67
C ILE A 130 -18.82 14.40 20.43
N THR A 131 -17.94 13.67 19.74
CA THR A 131 -17.10 12.62 20.38
C THR A 131 -16.08 13.28 21.29
N LEU A 132 -16.16 13.00 22.60
CA LEU A 132 -15.22 13.47 23.61
C LEU A 132 -14.00 12.54 23.72
N ALA A 133 -14.25 11.21 23.74
CA ALA A 133 -13.23 10.18 23.72
C ALA A 133 -13.74 8.94 22.99
N ASP A 134 -12.84 8.15 22.42
CA ASP A 134 -13.16 6.92 21.69
C ASP A 134 -12.09 5.84 21.95
N GLN A 135 -12.29 4.63 21.37
CA GLN A 135 -11.50 3.44 21.70
C GLN A 135 -11.43 3.13 23.20
N LEU A 136 -12.49 3.43 23.89
CA LEU A 136 -12.64 3.13 25.30
C LEU A 136 -12.77 1.62 25.49
N LYS A 137 -12.35 1.14 26.65
CA LYS A 137 -12.57 -0.24 27.05
C LYS A 137 -14.03 -0.43 27.46
N TRP A 138 -14.49 -1.66 27.46
CA TRP A 138 -15.84 -1.98 27.94
C TRP A 138 -16.05 -1.51 29.39
N GLU A 139 -15.02 -1.63 30.22
CA GLU A 139 -15.01 -1.19 31.62
C GLU A 139 -15.27 0.31 31.76
N ASP A 140 -14.63 1.12 30.90
CA ASP A 140 -14.80 2.58 30.87
C ASP A 140 -16.26 2.95 30.50
N ILE A 141 -16.81 2.25 29.51
CA ILE A 141 -18.21 2.44 29.10
C ILE A 141 -19.21 2.02 30.18
N ALA A 142 -18.93 0.91 30.86
CA ALA A 142 -19.77 0.45 31.95
C ALA A 142 -19.76 1.46 33.12
N GLU A 143 -18.60 2.03 33.45
CA GLU A 143 -18.45 3.03 34.48
C GLU A 143 -19.18 4.34 34.12
N LEU A 144 -19.06 4.80 32.88
CA LEU A 144 -19.82 5.94 32.39
C LEU A 144 -21.32 5.70 32.39
N ALA A 145 -21.77 4.50 32.01
CA ALA A 145 -23.19 4.16 31.99
C ALA A 145 -23.81 4.13 33.40
N ILE A 146 -23.08 3.63 34.40
CA ILE A 146 -23.50 3.64 35.80
C ILE A 146 -23.62 5.08 36.32
N ASN A 147 -22.71 5.97 35.93
CA ASN A 147 -22.68 7.37 36.35
C ASN A 147 -23.48 8.31 35.43
N ALA A 148 -24.17 7.81 34.40
CA ALA A 148 -24.93 8.61 33.44
C ALA A 148 -25.96 9.59 34.10
N PRO A 149 -26.65 9.25 35.22
CA PRO A 149 -27.54 10.20 35.86
C PRO A 149 -26.85 11.45 36.41
N ALA A 150 -25.55 11.37 36.74
CA ALA A 150 -24.74 12.47 37.21
C ALA A 150 -24.04 13.26 36.08
N LEU A 151 -24.13 12.79 34.88
CA LEU A 151 -23.46 13.32 33.67
C LEU A 151 -24.48 13.72 32.59
N PRO A 152 -25.35 14.74 32.82
CA PRO A 152 -26.32 15.15 31.82
C PRO A 152 -25.62 15.56 30.52
N GLY A 153 -26.18 15.15 29.38
CA GLY A 153 -25.64 15.43 28.06
C GLY A 153 -24.44 14.55 27.63
N VAL A 154 -23.97 13.67 28.50
CA VAL A 154 -22.92 12.67 28.18
C VAL A 154 -23.57 11.32 27.97
N THR A 155 -23.29 10.69 26.83
CA THR A 155 -23.87 9.39 26.46
C THR A 155 -22.80 8.45 25.94
N PRO A 156 -22.69 7.23 26.48
CA PRO A 156 -21.93 6.16 25.83
C PRO A 156 -22.53 5.83 24.47
N ASP A 157 -21.68 5.65 23.47
CA ASP A 157 -22.08 5.30 22.10
C ASP A 157 -21.16 4.21 21.55
N VAL A 158 -21.67 3.41 20.61
CA VAL A 158 -20.93 2.33 19.98
C VAL A 158 -20.94 2.55 18.48
N GLY A 159 -19.75 2.80 17.93
CA GLY A 159 -19.55 2.89 16.49
C GLY A 159 -18.77 1.68 15.96
N LEU A 160 -18.42 1.73 14.68
CA LEU A 160 -17.49 0.82 14.05
C LEU A 160 -16.20 1.58 13.71
N SER A 161 -15.08 0.94 13.93
CA SER A 161 -13.76 1.43 13.49
C SER A 161 -13.04 0.33 12.73
N ARG A 162 -12.24 0.71 11.73
CA ARG A 162 -11.42 -0.26 11.02
C ARG A 162 -10.30 -0.75 11.92
N GLU A 163 -10.05 -2.06 11.91
CA GLU A 163 -9.00 -2.72 12.64
C GLU A 163 -8.20 -3.63 11.72
N TYR A 164 -6.89 -3.66 11.93
CA TYR A 164 -5.94 -4.50 11.20
C TYR A 164 -5.28 -5.47 12.20
N PRO A 165 -5.85 -6.67 12.40
CA PRO A 165 -5.41 -7.59 13.47
C PRO A 165 -3.97 -8.06 13.33
N LEU A 166 -3.47 -8.14 12.08
CA LEU A 166 -2.12 -8.58 11.77
C LEU A 166 -1.10 -7.43 11.67
N GLY A 167 -1.55 -6.18 11.93
CA GLY A 167 -0.69 -5.01 12.08
C GLY A 167 0.28 -4.82 10.93
N ALA A 168 1.56 -4.67 11.27
CA ALA A 168 2.63 -4.31 10.35
C ALA A 168 2.86 -5.32 9.21
N ASP A 169 2.48 -6.60 9.38
CA ASP A 169 2.72 -7.62 8.37
C ASP A 169 2.01 -7.32 7.04
N PHE A 170 0.84 -6.68 7.11
CA PHE A 170 0.00 -6.39 5.95
C PHE A 170 -0.08 -4.92 5.57
N ALA A 171 0.59 -4.02 6.30
CA ALA A 171 0.49 -2.58 6.10
C ALA A 171 0.72 -2.13 4.65
N HIS A 172 1.69 -2.72 3.98
CA HIS A 172 2.06 -2.38 2.60
C HIS A 172 1.15 -3.02 1.54
N ILE A 173 0.30 -3.97 1.92
CA ILE A 173 -0.64 -4.66 1.03
C ILE A 173 -2.02 -4.05 1.19
N VAL A 174 -2.60 -4.22 2.38
CA VAL A 174 -3.93 -3.71 2.69
C VAL A 174 -3.95 -2.18 2.73
N GLY A 175 -2.90 -1.58 3.28
CA GLY A 175 -2.85 -0.16 3.56
C GLY A 175 -3.61 0.18 4.84
N TYR A 176 -4.26 1.34 4.83
CA TYR A 176 -5.07 1.80 5.96
C TYR A 176 -6.17 2.75 5.50
N VAL A 177 -7.20 2.85 6.33
CA VAL A 177 -8.20 3.93 6.24
C VAL A 177 -7.78 5.08 7.15
N GLY A 178 -8.29 6.27 6.83
CA GLY A 178 -8.13 7.45 7.68
C GLY A 178 -9.27 8.43 7.49
N PRO A 179 -9.37 9.46 8.34
CA PRO A 179 -10.38 10.50 8.21
C PRO A 179 -10.30 11.19 6.85
N VAL A 180 -11.46 11.61 6.34
CA VAL A 180 -11.54 12.41 5.11
C VAL A 180 -10.88 13.76 5.35
N SER A 181 -9.93 14.15 4.50
CA SER A 181 -9.25 15.45 4.52
C SER A 181 -9.81 16.38 3.45
N ASP A 182 -9.58 17.69 3.61
CA ASP A 182 -9.95 18.68 2.60
C ASP A 182 -9.32 18.40 1.23
N ASN A 183 -8.11 17.82 1.21
CA ASN A 183 -7.44 17.41 -0.02
C ASN A 183 -8.13 16.24 -0.71
N ASP A 184 -8.70 15.30 0.04
CA ASP A 184 -9.49 14.19 -0.53
C ASP A 184 -10.75 14.72 -1.21
N LEU A 185 -11.43 15.69 -0.57
CA LEU A 185 -12.62 16.32 -1.13
C LEU A 185 -12.34 17.15 -2.37
N ALA A 186 -11.20 17.85 -2.38
CA ALA A 186 -10.79 18.71 -3.51
C ALA A 186 -10.47 17.91 -4.80
N GLN A 187 -10.20 16.62 -4.70
CA GLN A 187 -9.92 15.76 -5.85
C GLN A 187 -11.19 15.17 -6.50
N LEU A 188 -12.35 15.41 -5.91
CA LEU A 188 -13.63 14.89 -6.41
C LEU A 188 -14.41 15.98 -7.14
N GLU A 189 -14.84 15.72 -8.36
CA GLU A 189 -15.69 16.64 -9.13
C GLU A 189 -17.06 16.82 -8.46
N THR A 190 -17.60 15.74 -7.91
CA THR A 190 -18.86 15.72 -7.15
C THR A 190 -18.63 14.98 -5.83
N PRO A 191 -18.48 15.70 -4.70
CA PRO A 191 -18.28 15.07 -3.40
C PRO A 191 -19.48 14.21 -3.01
N ASP A 192 -19.22 12.92 -2.73
CA ASP A 192 -20.22 12.03 -2.14
C ASP A 192 -20.61 12.58 -0.74
N PRO A 193 -21.90 12.76 -0.44
CA PRO A 193 -22.34 13.24 0.86
C PRO A 193 -21.86 12.40 2.06
N LEU A 194 -21.59 11.10 1.86
CA LEU A 194 -20.96 10.23 2.86
C LEU A 194 -19.64 10.79 3.38
N LEU A 195 -18.83 11.39 2.50
CA LEU A 195 -17.51 11.91 2.85
C LEU A 195 -17.58 13.17 3.73
N GLN A 196 -18.77 13.78 3.85
CA GLN A 196 -19.02 14.92 4.72
C GLN A 196 -19.45 14.51 6.14
N ILE A 197 -19.70 13.21 6.36
CA ILE A 197 -20.03 12.71 7.70
C ILE A 197 -18.78 12.83 8.57
N PRO A 198 -18.91 13.41 9.77
CA PRO A 198 -17.81 13.51 10.71
C PRO A 198 -17.19 12.15 11.00
N GLU A 199 -15.84 12.09 11.06
CA GLU A 199 -15.09 10.88 11.36
C GLU A 199 -15.27 9.73 10.35
N PHE A 200 -15.91 9.98 9.20
CA PHE A 200 -16.00 8.98 8.15
C PHE A 200 -14.60 8.65 7.63
N GLN A 201 -14.34 7.35 7.46
CA GLN A 201 -13.03 6.83 7.07
C GLN A 201 -13.04 6.37 5.62
N ILE A 202 -12.00 6.76 4.89
CA ILE A 202 -11.73 6.31 3.51
C ILE A 202 -10.37 5.63 3.43
N GLY A 203 -10.19 4.76 2.46
CA GLY A 203 -8.89 4.16 2.18
C GLY A 203 -7.88 5.19 1.72
N LYS A 204 -6.69 5.21 2.34
CA LYS A 204 -5.60 6.16 2.03
C LYS A 204 -4.52 5.58 1.16
N ILE A 205 -4.15 4.34 1.39
CA ILE A 205 -3.16 3.60 0.59
C ILE A 205 -3.57 2.13 0.44
N GLY A 206 -2.86 1.38 -0.39
CA GLY A 206 -3.02 -0.07 -0.54
C GLY A 206 -4.35 -0.48 -1.18
N VAL A 207 -4.78 -1.71 -0.87
CA VAL A 207 -6.06 -2.29 -1.30
C VAL A 207 -7.23 -1.42 -0.81
N GLU A 208 -7.15 -0.89 0.42
CA GLU A 208 -8.16 -0.01 1.00
C GLU A 208 -8.50 1.19 0.09
N THR A 209 -7.49 1.82 -0.53
CA THR A 209 -7.71 2.93 -1.46
C THR A 209 -8.11 2.45 -2.86
N LYS A 210 -7.45 1.40 -3.36
CA LYS A 210 -7.62 0.98 -4.75
C LYS A 210 -8.98 0.34 -5.00
N LEU A 211 -9.53 -0.31 -3.99
CA LEU A 211 -10.84 -0.94 -4.04
C LEU A 211 -11.85 -0.24 -3.12
N GLU A 212 -11.62 1.06 -2.84
CA GLU A 212 -12.49 1.89 -1.99
C GLU A 212 -13.96 1.79 -2.40
N GLY A 213 -14.27 1.87 -3.69
CA GLY A 213 -15.64 1.82 -4.20
C GLY A 213 -16.39 0.51 -3.90
N GLN A 214 -15.65 -0.60 -3.85
CA GLN A 214 -16.19 -1.92 -3.50
C GLN A 214 -16.29 -2.08 -1.97
N LEU A 215 -15.19 -1.75 -1.26
CA LEU A 215 -15.09 -1.92 0.19
C LEU A 215 -16.03 -1.00 0.97
N ARG A 216 -16.28 0.23 0.50
CA ARG A 216 -17.07 1.21 1.22
C ARG A 216 -18.55 0.86 1.33
N GLY A 217 -19.13 0.25 0.29
CA GLY A 217 -20.56 0.02 0.19
C GLY A 217 -21.36 1.28 -0.19
N ARG A 218 -22.68 1.25 0.03
CA ARG A 218 -23.60 2.35 -0.29
C ARG A 218 -24.38 2.79 0.93
N ALA A 219 -24.50 4.10 1.11
CA ALA A 219 -25.27 4.69 2.20
C ALA A 219 -26.74 4.29 2.16
N GLY A 220 -27.29 4.02 3.33
CA GLY A 220 -28.72 4.09 3.57
C GLY A 220 -29.17 5.52 3.85
N THR A 221 -30.49 5.73 3.91
CA THR A 221 -31.09 7.02 4.27
C THR A 221 -32.12 6.87 5.39
N ARG A 222 -32.12 7.84 6.29
CA ARG A 222 -33.09 7.95 7.36
C ARG A 222 -33.74 9.32 7.27
N ARG A 223 -35.06 9.35 7.01
CA ARG A 223 -35.84 10.57 7.04
C ARG A 223 -36.36 10.81 8.44
N ILE A 224 -35.98 11.91 9.00
CA ILE A 224 -36.34 12.30 10.37
C ILE A 224 -37.13 13.62 10.35
N GLU A 225 -38.12 13.72 11.21
CA GLU A 225 -38.80 14.97 11.51
C GLU A 225 -38.01 15.71 12.58
N VAL A 226 -37.71 16.98 12.30
CA VAL A 226 -36.98 17.84 13.24
C VAL A 226 -37.84 19.06 13.60
N ASN A 227 -37.68 19.59 14.82
CA ASN A 227 -38.28 20.86 15.22
C ASN A 227 -37.45 22.04 14.67
N ALA A 228 -37.91 23.26 14.93
CA ALA A 228 -37.29 24.51 14.48
C ALA A 228 -35.85 24.68 15.00
N GLY A 229 -35.44 24.00 16.07
CA GLY A 229 -34.09 23.97 16.59
C GLY A 229 -33.22 22.85 16.01
N GLY A 230 -33.77 21.98 15.13
CA GLY A 230 -33.08 20.85 14.52
C GLY A 230 -33.04 19.56 15.37
N ARG A 231 -33.77 19.53 16.51
CA ARG A 231 -33.87 18.33 17.35
C ARG A 231 -34.80 17.30 16.70
N VAL A 232 -34.37 16.04 16.67
CA VAL A 232 -35.12 14.91 16.10
C VAL A 232 -36.37 14.66 16.94
N MET A 233 -37.53 14.68 16.30
CA MET A 233 -38.83 14.40 16.94
C MET A 233 -39.27 12.96 16.72
N ARG A 234 -39.13 12.45 15.50
CA ARG A 234 -39.42 11.04 15.15
C ARG A 234 -38.76 10.65 13.82
N GLU A 235 -38.62 9.36 13.63
CA GLU A 235 -38.21 8.76 12.34
C GLU A 235 -39.47 8.55 11.48
N LEU A 236 -39.41 8.99 10.21
CA LEU A 236 -40.51 8.89 9.26
C LEU A 236 -40.36 7.68 8.33
N SER A 237 -39.15 7.45 7.84
CA SER A 237 -38.80 6.30 7.01
C SER A 237 -37.31 5.99 7.12
N ARG A 238 -36.96 4.74 6.81
CA ARG A 238 -35.58 4.25 6.78
C ARG A 238 -35.40 3.36 5.58
N ASP A 239 -34.36 3.65 4.80
CA ASP A 239 -33.84 2.78 3.77
C ASP A 239 -32.45 2.31 4.25
N ASP A 240 -32.28 1.00 4.42
CA ASP A 240 -31.05 0.45 4.97
C ASP A 240 -29.88 0.58 3.98
N TYR A 241 -28.66 0.62 4.51
CA TYR A 241 -27.45 0.68 3.72
C TYR A 241 -27.13 -0.67 3.05
N ILE A 242 -26.34 -0.64 1.98
CA ILE A 242 -25.76 -1.82 1.37
C ILE A 242 -24.31 -1.93 1.87
N PRO A 243 -23.94 -3.00 2.58
CA PRO A 243 -22.57 -3.18 3.07
C PRO A 243 -21.58 -3.26 1.94
N GLY A 244 -20.32 -2.95 2.23
CA GLY A 244 -19.22 -3.13 1.29
C GLY A 244 -18.97 -4.61 0.98
N GLU A 245 -18.33 -4.84 -0.16
CA GLU A 245 -17.99 -6.17 -0.63
C GLU A 245 -16.80 -6.73 0.15
N ASP A 246 -16.91 -7.98 0.59
CA ASP A 246 -15.81 -8.70 1.23
C ASP A 246 -14.80 -9.14 0.18
N LEU A 247 -13.53 -8.94 0.47
CA LEU A 247 -12.43 -9.32 -0.41
C LEU A 247 -11.62 -10.46 0.19
N GLN A 248 -11.28 -11.44 -0.63
CA GLN A 248 -10.27 -12.44 -0.27
C GLN A 248 -9.03 -12.23 -1.13
N LEU A 249 -7.88 -12.00 -0.49
CA LEU A 249 -6.61 -11.83 -1.18
C LEU A 249 -5.92 -13.18 -1.40
N THR A 250 -4.93 -13.18 -2.29
CA THR A 250 -4.11 -14.37 -2.58
C THR A 250 -2.99 -14.58 -1.56
N ILE A 251 -2.72 -13.60 -0.71
CA ILE A 251 -1.65 -13.61 0.30
C ILE A 251 -1.91 -14.68 1.37
N ASP A 252 -0.88 -15.41 1.74
CA ASP A 252 -0.87 -16.35 2.85
C ASP A 252 -0.31 -15.64 4.11
N HIS A 253 -1.11 -15.53 5.17
CA HIS A 253 -0.72 -14.79 6.37
C HIS A 253 0.51 -15.38 7.07
N GLY A 254 0.65 -16.71 7.07
CA GLY A 254 1.79 -17.38 7.68
C GLY A 254 3.08 -17.09 6.92
N LEU A 255 3.04 -17.23 5.59
CA LEU A 255 4.18 -16.92 4.72
C LEU A 255 4.53 -15.42 4.76
N GLN A 256 3.53 -14.54 4.78
CA GLN A 256 3.73 -13.09 4.89
C GLN A 256 4.43 -12.73 6.21
N ASN A 257 3.95 -13.28 7.34
CA ASN A 257 4.58 -13.07 8.64
C ASN A 257 6.00 -13.63 8.70
N TYR A 258 6.22 -14.85 8.18
CA TYR A 258 7.55 -15.44 8.10
C TYR A 258 8.51 -14.58 7.27
N ALA A 259 8.09 -14.11 6.10
CA ALA A 259 8.89 -13.25 5.25
C ALA A 259 9.24 -11.91 5.94
N GLN A 260 8.29 -11.29 6.62
CA GLN A 260 8.53 -10.06 7.41
C GLN A 260 9.52 -10.32 8.56
N ALA A 261 9.31 -11.38 9.33
CA ALA A 261 10.18 -11.74 10.46
C ALA A 261 11.60 -12.09 9.98
N ARG A 262 11.73 -12.82 8.87
CA ARG A 262 13.03 -13.22 8.33
C ARG A 262 13.86 -12.04 7.81
N LEU A 263 13.18 -10.98 7.39
CA LEU A 263 13.80 -9.75 6.87
C LEU A 263 13.80 -8.58 7.89
N ALA A 264 13.33 -8.79 9.11
CA ALA A 264 13.03 -7.72 10.08
C ALA A 264 14.21 -6.77 10.38
N ASN A 265 15.45 -7.28 10.36
CA ASN A 265 16.66 -6.51 10.66
C ASN A 265 17.23 -5.77 9.46
N GLU A 266 16.61 -5.90 8.28
CA GLU A 266 17.10 -5.36 7.02
C GLU A 266 16.12 -4.33 6.44
N SER A 267 16.67 -3.41 5.64
CA SER A 267 15.86 -2.63 4.71
C SER A 267 15.69 -3.47 3.45
N ALA A 268 14.54 -4.16 3.32
CA ALA A 268 14.38 -5.18 2.29
C ALA A 268 12.97 -5.23 1.70
N GLY A 269 12.88 -5.79 0.49
CA GLY A 269 11.62 -6.14 -0.16
C GLY A 269 11.67 -7.54 -0.76
N SER A 270 10.61 -8.33 -0.57
CA SER A 270 10.50 -9.67 -1.13
C SER A 270 9.11 -9.95 -1.66
N VAL A 271 9.02 -10.65 -2.78
CA VAL A 271 7.76 -11.06 -3.41
C VAL A 271 7.82 -12.55 -3.70
N VAL A 272 6.81 -13.29 -3.26
CA VAL A 272 6.61 -14.72 -3.59
C VAL A 272 5.36 -14.85 -4.45
N MET A 273 5.50 -15.56 -5.56
CA MET A 273 4.44 -15.75 -6.56
C MET A 273 4.27 -17.23 -6.88
N ASP A 274 3.04 -17.70 -6.91
CA ASP A 274 2.68 -19.01 -7.47
C ASP A 274 2.83 -18.95 -9.00
N ILE A 275 3.58 -19.90 -9.55
CA ILE A 275 3.95 -19.90 -10.97
C ILE A 275 2.80 -20.35 -11.85
N GLU A 276 1.89 -21.17 -11.35
CA GLU A 276 0.77 -21.70 -12.12
C GLU A 276 -0.37 -20.69 -12.20
N THR A 277 -0.75 -20.13 -11.06
CA THR A 277 -1.94 -19.26 -10.92
C THR A 277 -1.64 -17.77 -11.06
N GLY A 278 -0.39 -17.37 -10.85
CA GLY A 278 -0.02 -15.97 -10.74
C GLY A 278 -0.31 -15.35 -9.37
N ASP A 279 -0.82 -16.12 -8.42
CA ASP A 279 -1.13 -15.62 -7.08
C ASP A 279 0.10 -15.08 -6.37
N LEU A 280 0.02 -13.85 -5.92
CA LEU A 280 1.02 -13.28 -5.02
C LEU A 280 0.75 -13.81 -3.62
N LEU A 281 1.67 -14.64 -3.10
CA LEU A 281 1.51 -15.32 -1.81
C LEU A 281 2.09 -14.51 -0.64
N ALA A 282 3.11 -13.69 -0.92
CA ALA A 282 3.68 -12.75 0.02
C ALA A 282 4.26 -11.53 -0.70
N ILE A 283 4.10 -10.36 -0.09
CA ILE A 283 4.70 -9.09 -0.51
C ILE A 283 5.25 -8.42 0.76
N ALA A 284 6.48 -8.79 1.13
CA ALA A 284 7.13 -8.27 2.31
C ALA A 284 7.94 -6.99 1.99
N SER A 285 7.87 -6.02 2.89
CA SER A 285 8.69 -4.81 2.85
C SER A 285 9.07 -4.40 4.27
N THR A 286 10.35 -4.45 4.58
CA THR A 286 10.87 -4.21 5.93
C THR A 286 11.77 -2.99 6.00
N PRO A 287 11.80 -2.28 7.15
CA PRO A 287 10.78 -2.37 8.20
C PRO A 287 9.41 -1.89 7.71
N ALA A 288 8.33 -2.37 8.33
CA ALA A 288 6.97 -1.94 8.07
C ALA A 288 6.46 -1.01 9.19
N PHE A 289 5.19 -0.64 9.14
CA PHE A 289 4.53 0.22 10.14
C PHE A 289 3.19 -0.40 10.57
N ASP A 290 2.67 -0.02 11.74
CA ASP A 290 1.34 -0.44 12.16
C ASP A 290 0.26 0.44 11.49
N PRO A 291 -0.62 -0.11 10.63
CA PRO A 291 -1.70 0.63 9.97
C PRO A 291 -2.75 1.16 10.96
N ASN A 292 -2.92 0.53 12.12
CA ASN A 292 -3.87 0.98 13.15
C ASN A 292 -3.55 2.38 13.66
N LEU A 293 -2.29 2.83 13.61
CA LEU A 293 -1.89 4.18 13.99
C LEU A 293 -2.52 5.27 13.12
N PHE A 294 -2.98 4.94 11.92
CA PHE A 294 -3.49 5.90 10.93
C PHE A 294 -5.01 6.01 10.89
N VAL A 295 -5.72 5.02 11.43
CA VAL A 295 -7.18 4.87 11.30
C VAL A 295 -7.95 6.12 11.73
N ARG A 296 -7.47 6.85 12.74
CA ARG A 296 -8.06 8.10 13.26
C ARG A 296 -7.17 9.33 13.09
N GLY A 297 -6.13 9.19 12.30
CA GLY A 297 -5.06 10.17 12.17
C GLY A 297 -3.89 9.85 13.11
N ILE A 298 -2.70 9.86 12.54
CA ILE A 298 -1.47 9.58 13.27
C ILE A 298 -0.97 10.81 14.01
N SER A 299 -0.43 10.62 15.22
CA SER A 299 0.22 11.71 15.96
C SER A 299 1.49 12.18 15.23
N SER A 300 1.81 13.47 15.33
CA SER A 300 3.03 14.05 14.75
C SER A 300 4.29 13.33 15.23
N LYS A 301 4.32 12.88 16.49
CA LYS A 301 5.44 12.12 17.08
C LYS A 301 5.64 10.79 16.34
N ASN A 302 4.58 10.00 16.21
CA ASN A 302 4.63 8.70 15.55
C ASN A 302 4.94 8.85 14.05
N TYR A 303 4.30 9.82 13.38
CA TYR A 303 4.56 10.09 11.97
C TYR A 303 6.01 10.50 11.71
N ASN A 304 6.56 11.41 12.51
CA ASN A 304 7.95 11.83 12.38
C ASN A 304 8.91 10.67 12.62
N ALA A 305 8.65 9.80 13.60
CA ALA A 305 9.46 8.61 13.83
C ALA A 305 9.50 7.66 12.62
N LEU A 306 8.37 7.49 11.92
CA LEU A 306 8.30 6.69 10.70
C LEU A 306 8.97 7.39 9.50
N ARG A 307 8.73 8.69 9.33
CA ARG A 307 9.26 9.49 8.21
C ARG A 307 10.79 9.60 8.27
N ASP A 308 11.32 9.87 9.46
CA ASP A 308 12.73 10.17 9.67
C ASP A 308 13.58 8.89 9.86
N ASN A 309 12.94 7.72 9.87
CA ASN A 309 13.64 6.44 9.95
C ASN A 309 14.48 6.19 8.68
N THR A 310 15.76 5.89 8.87
CA THR A 310 16.73 5.64 7.78
C THR A 310 16.27 4.55 6.81
N TYR A 311 15.59 3.52 7.31
CA TYR A 311 15.08 2.38 6.52
C TYR A 311 13.70 2.60 5.90
N LYS A 312 13.15 3.81 6.03
CA LYS A 312 11.92 4.29 5.35
C LYS A 312 10.75 3.30 5.44
N PRO A 313 10.20 3.04 6.64
CA PRO A 313 9.12 2.06 6.82
C PRO A 313 7.84 2.38 6.04
N LEU A 314 7.58 3.64 5.69
CA LEU A 314 6.41 4.04 4.88
C LEU A 314 6.55 3.72 3.38
N PHE A 315 7.75 3.36 2.93
CA PHE A 315 8.05 3.07 1.53
C PHE A 315 7.98 1.57 1.24
N ASN A 316 7.09 1.16 0.34
CA ASN A 316 6.96 -0.24 -0.08
C ASN A 316 8.08 -0.62 -1.06
N LYS A 317 9.13 -1.24 -0.55
CA LYS A 317 10.31 -1.64 -1.33
C LYS A 317 10.01 -2.72 -2.37
N ALA A 318 8.98 -3.52 -2.12
CA ALA A 318 8.62 -4.64 -3.00
C ALA A 318 8.00 -4.21 -4.33
N VAL A 319 7.21 -3.11 -4.33
CA VAL A 319 6.44 -2.68 -5.53
C VAL A 319 6.73 -1.24 -5.97
N GLN A 320 7.20 -0.36 -5.05
CA GLN A 320 7.57 1.01 -5.36
C GLN A 320 9.06 1.19 -5.60
N GLY A 321 9.88 0.35 -4.94
CA GLY A 321 11.32 0.36 -5.07
C GLY A 321 11.73 0.09 -6.51
N GLN A 322 12.63 0.93 -7.03
CA GLN A 322 13.19 0.81 -8.37
C GLN A 322 14.70 0.70 -8.25
N TYR A 323 15.22 -0.47 -8.56
CA TYR A 323 16.62 -0.81 -8.37
C TYR A 323 17.23 -1.33 -9.66
N PRO A 324 18.48 -1.03 -9.97
CA PRO A 324 19.19 -1.75 -11.02
C PRO A 324 19.20 -3.26 -10.70
N PRO A 325 18.65 -4.11 -11.56
CA PRO A 325 18.55 -5.55 -11.27
C PRO A 325 19.92 -6.26 -11.23
N GLY A 326 20.95 -5.63 -11.76
CA GLY A 326 22.29 -6.20 -11.82
C GLY A 326 22.28 -7.57 -12.50
N SER A 327 23.08 -8.49 -11.99
CA SER A 327 23.25 -9.81 -12.60
C SER A 327 22.00 -10.69 -12.68
N THR A 328 20.88 -10.34 -12.03
CA THR A 328 19.59 -11.04 -12.23
C THR A 328 19.02 -10.78 -13.62
N PHE A 329 19.47 -9.73 -14.30
CA PHE A 329 19.06 -9.37 -15.65
C PHE A 329 19.76 -10.21 -16.74
N LYS A 330 20.86 -10.90 -16.41
CA LYS A 330 21.68 -11.67 -17.37
C LYS A 330 20.90 -12.83 -18.02
N MET A 331 19.91 -13.38 -17.33
CA MET A 331 19.02 -14.40 -17.90
C MET A 331 18.25 -13.85 -19.09
N LEU A 332 17.68 -12.65 -18.97
CA LEU A 332 17.00 -11.95 -20.06
C LEU A 332 17.98 -11.65 -21.21
N THR A 333 19.16 -11.11 -20.91
CA THR A 333 20.16 -10.80 -21.94
C THR A 333 20.61 -12.05 -22.70
N GLY A 334 20.84 -13.17 -21.99
CA GLY A 334 21.17 -14.46 -22.58
C GLY A 334 20.07 -14.98 -23.51
N LEU A 335 18.80 -14.95 -23.04
CA LEU A 335 17.64 -15.33 -23.87
C LEU A 335 17.50 -14.45 -25.12
N ALA A 336 17.66 -13.13 -24.97
CA ALA A 336 17.56 -12.19 -26.10
C ALA A 336 18.66 -12.45 -27.15
N ALA A 337 19.88 -12.68 -26.71
CA ALA A 337 21.02 -12.94 -27.60
C ALA A 337 20.89 -14.29 -28.32
N MET A 338 20.47 -15.35 -27.62
CA MET A 338 20.20 -16.65 -28.23
C MET A 338 19.01 -16.58 -29.22
N LYS A 339 17.91 -15.97 -28.83
CA LYS A 339 16.73 -15.76 -29.69
C LYS A 339 17.08 -14.95 -30.94
N ALA A 340 18.00 -13.99 -30.82
CA ALA A 340 18.53 -13.21 -31.94
C ALA A 340 19.54 -14.00 -32.82
N GLY A 341 19.94 -15.20 -32.41
CA GLY A 341 20.89 -16.06 -33.13
C GLY A 341 22.33 -15.56 -33.17
N VAL A 342 22.70 -14.61 -32.28
CA VAL A 342 24.05 -14.03 -32.28
C VAL A 342 25.03 -14.78 -31.39
N ILE A 343 24.53 -15.67 -30.53
CA ILE A 343 25.33 -16.55 -29.70
C ILE A 343 24.58 -17.85 -29.43
N GLY A 344 25.25 -18.97 -29.52
CA GLY A 344 24.72 -20.30 -29.20
C GLY A 344 24.97 -20.67 -27.74
N LYS A 345 24.20 -21.61 -27.17
CA LYS A 345 24.32 -22.05 -25.78
C LYS A 345 25.70 -22.64 -25.45
N GLU A 346 26.31 -23.34 -26.39
CA GLU A 346 27.63 -23.98 -26.24
C GLU A 346 28.80 -23.08 -26.66
N GLU A 347 28.48 -21.94 -27.27
CA GLU A 347 29.51 -21.03 -27.78
C GLU A 347 30.28 -20.37 -26.63
N ARG A 348 31.60 -20.35 -26.74
CA ARG A 348 32.49 -19.88 -25.69
C ARG A 348 33.00 -18.47 -25.97
N VAL A 349 33.00 -17.64 -24.95
CA VAL A 349 33.62 -16.31 -24.90
C VAL A 349 34.75 -16.31 -23.89
N TRP A 350 35.89 -15.74 -24.28
CA TRP A 350 37.04 -15.59 -23.37
C TRP A 350 36.86 -14.36 -22.46
N CYS A 351 36.89 -14.56 -21.16
CA CYS A 351 36.82 -13.49 -20.16
C CYS A 351 38.21 -13.23 -19.54
N PRO A 352 38.93 -12.18 -19.96
CA PRO A 352 40.22 -11.79 -19.35
C PRO A 352 40.05 -10.90 -18.10
N GLY A 353 38.80 -10.70 -17.60
CA GLY A 353 38.48 -9.80 -16.50
C GLY A 353 37.97 -8.42 -16.93
N HIS A 354 37.98 -8.10 -18.20
CA HIS A 354 37.39 -6.87 -18.76
C HIS A 354 37.18 -6.99 -20.27
N MET A 355 36.31 -6.12 -20.81
CA MET A 355 36.11 -5.91 -22.25
C MET A 355 36.50 -4.48 -22.59
N PRO A 356 37.38 -4.22 -23.55
CA PRO A 356 37.69 -2.88 -24.04
C PRO A 356 36.64 -2.44 -25.06
N LEU A 357 36.11 -1.20 -24.92
CA LEU A 357 35.23 -0.57 -25.91
C LEU A 357 35.39 0.96 -25.85
N GLY A 358 35.61 1.60 -27.01
CA GLY A 358 35.70 3.06 -27.09
C GLY A 358 36.78 3.70 -26.19
N GLY A 359 37.93 3.05 -26.03
CA GLY A 359 39.01 3.54 -25.16
C GLY A 359 38.78 3.31 -23.66
N ARG A 360 37.64 2.72 -23.28
CA ARG A 360 37.33 2.37 -21.88
C ARG A 360 37.40 0.87 -21.64
N ARG A 361 37.60 0.47 -20.37
CA ARG A 361 37.56 -0.93 -19.92
C ARG A 361 36.28 -1.17 -19.13
N PHE A 362 35.44 -2.08 -19.60
CA PHE A 362 34.26 -2.59 -18.89
C PHE A 362 34.67 -3.81 -18.09
N HIS A 363 34.74 -3.70 -16.79
CA HIS A 363 35.29 -4.71 -15.92
C HIS A 363 34.30 -5.82 -15.59
N CYS A 364 34.82 -7.05 -15.53
CA CYS A 364 34.15 -8.14 -14.85
C CYS A 364 34.36 -8.01 -13.33
N TRP A 365 33.42 -8.54 -12.54
CA TRP A 365 33.58 -8.56 -11.08
C TRP A 365 34.82 -9.38 -10.66
N LYS A 366 35.16 -10.46 -11.40
CA LYS A 366 36.37 -11.26 -11.18
C LYS A 366 37.54 -10.64 -11.96
N ARG A 367 38.45 -9.97 -11.25
CA ARG A 367 39.58 -9.23 -11.84
C ARG A 367 40.49 -10.05 -12.72
N GLY A 368 40.80 -11.29 -12.28
CA GLY A 368 41.67 -12.22 -13.03
C GLY A 368 40.98 -12.89 -14.22
N GLY A 369 39.70 -12.55 -14.46
CA GLY A 369 38.88 -13.17 -15.49
C GLY A 369 38.38 -14.57 -15.12
N HIS A 370 37.45 -15.07 -15.95
CA HIS A 370 36.85 -16.39 -15.79
C HIS A 370 37.46 -17.42 -16.75
N GLY A 371 38.23 -16.98 -17.78
CA GLY A 371 38.66 -17.84 -18.85
C GLY A 371 37.54 -18.07 -19.89
N TRP A 372 37.54 -19.25 -20.49
CA TRP A 372 36.51 -19.63 -21.46
C TRP A 372 35.17 -19.94 -20.79
N MET A 373 34.12 -19.22 -21.17
CA MET A 373 32.78 -19.32 -20.63
C MET A 373 31.78 -19.59 -21.75
N ASN A 374 30.94 -20.63 -21.62
CA ASN A 374 29.72 -20.77 -22.39
C ASN A 374 28.55 -20.08 -21.59
N LEU A 375 27.32 -20.21 -22.06
CA LEU A 375 26.16 -19.59 -21.42
C LEU A 375 25.96 -20.08 -19.97
N ASP A 376 25.99 -21.40 -19.77
CA ASP A 376 25.82 -22.01 -18.45
C ASP A 376 26.88 -21.53 -17.46
N ASP A 377 28.16 -21.66 -17.82
CA ASP A 377 29.28 -21.16 -17.01
C ASP A 377 29.15 -19.67 -16.69
N ALA A 378 28.71 -18.87 -17.68
CA ALA A 378 28.58 -17.42 -17.54
C ALA A 378 27.44 -17.00 -16.59
N ILE A 379 26.30 -17.71 -16.60
CA ILE A 379 25.21 -17.49 -15.64
C ILE A 379 25.62 -18.02 -14.27
N THR A 380 26.16 -19.24 -14.19
CA THR A 380 26.55 -19.91 -12.96
C THR A 380 27.58 -19.10 -12.16
N GLN A 381 28.60 -18.57 -12.82
CA GLN A 381 29.67 -17.77 -12.21
C GLN A 381 29.44 -16.26 -12.38
N SER A 382 28.32 -15.85 -12.96
CA SER A 382 27.95 -14.46 -13.17
C SER A 382 28.97 -13.62 -13.93
N CYS A 383 29.53 -14.15 -15.04
CA CYS A 383 30.55 -13.49 -15.85
C CYS A 383 29.95 -12.28 -16.60
N ASP A 384 30.48 -11.05 -16.35
CA ASP A 384 29.97 -9.84 -17.05
C ASP A 384 30.41 -9.78 -18.50
N VAL A 385 31.66 -10.17 -18.78
CA VAL A 385 32.25 -10.08 -20.13
C VAL A 385 31.50 -10.93 -21.14
N TYR A 386 30.96 -12.10 -20.77
CA TYR A 386 30.13 -12.91 -21.65
C TYR A 386 28.91 -12.12 -22.15
N PHE A 387 28.22 -11.42 -21.24
CA PHE A 387 27.00 -10.67 -21.57
C PHE A 387 27.31 -9.34 -22.26
N TYR A 388 28.46 -8.72 -21.97
CA TYR A 388 28.96 -7.60 -22.77
C TYR A 388 29.15 -8.00 -24.24
N GLU A 389 29.81 -9.12 -24.47
CA GLU A 389 30.07 -9.65 -25.83
C GLU A 389 28.74 -10.02 -26.50
N ALA A 390 27.83 -10.71 -25.81
CA ALA A 390 26.52 -11.08 -26.35
C ALA A 390 25.72 -9.85 -26.83
N ALA A 391 25.63 -8.81 -26.02
CA ALA A 391 24.93 -7.57 -26.38
C ALA A 391 25.66 -6.76 -27.47
N HIS A 392 27.00 -6.74 -27.43
CA HIS A 392 27.80 -6.10 -28.45
C HIS A 392 27.65 -6.78 -29.83
N ARG A 393 27.54 -8.10 -29.85
CA ARG A 393 27.25 -8.86 -31.09
C ARG A 393 25.86 -8.53 -31.64
N MET A 394 24.84 -8.35 -30.79
CA MET A 394 23.54 -7.87 -31.24
C MET A 394 23.65 -6.48 -31.91
N ASP A 395 24.36 -5.54 -31.29
CA ASP A 395 24.60 -4.22 -31.89
C ASP A 395 25.37 -4.29 -33.22
N ARG A 396 26.33 -5.20 -33.34
CA ARG A 396 27.07 -5.40 -34.60
C ARG A 396 26.24 -6.05 -35.69
N ALA A 397 25.35 -6.96 -35.33
CA ALA A 397 24.50 -7.69 -36.28
C ALA A 397 23.31 -6.86 -36.78
N PHE A 398 22.75 -6.02 -35.94
CA PHE A 398 21.46 -5.33 -36.24
C PHE A 398 21.58 -3.81 -36.28
N GLY A 399 22.60 -3.21 -35.66
CA GLY A 399 22.81 -1.78 -35.52
C GLY A 399 23.03 -1.34 -34.07
N THR A 400 23.75 -0.23 -33.89
CA THR A 400 24.04 0.32 -32.55
C THR A 400 22.75 0.69 -31.82
N GLY A 401 22.50 0.05 -30.66
CA GLY A 401 21.29 0.21 -29.85
C GLY A 401 20.19 -0.80 -30.15
N ASP A 402 20.31 -1.62 -31.19
CA ASP A 402 19.34 -2.67 -31.48
C ASP A 402 19.43 -3.83 -30.50
N GLY A 403 20.62 -4.09 -29.94
CA GLY A 403 20.80 -5.03 -28.84
C GLY A 403 19.92 -4.69 -27.64
N PRO A 404 20.04 -3.49 -27.05
CA PRO A 404 19.12 -3.03 -26.01
C PRO A 404 17.65 -3.03 -26.39
N SER A 405 17.30 -2.67 -27.63
CA SER A 405 15.90 -2.73 -28.11
C SER A 405 15.33 -4.15 -28.08
N LYS A 406 16.12 -5.15 -28.52
CA LYS A 406 15.73 -6.57 -28.46
C LYS A 406 15.63 -7.08 -27.01
N ILE A 407 16.56 -6.66 -26.16
CA ILE A 407 16.51 -6.96 -24.71
C ILE A 407 15.25 -6.33 -24.09
N ALA A 408 14.96 -5.06 -24.39
CA ALA A 408 13.78 -4.36 -23.86
C ALA A 408 12.47 -5.02 -24.33
N GLN A 409 12.37 -5.40 -25.59
CA GLN A 409 11.18 -6.09 -26.13
C GLN A 409 10.93 -7.42 -25.42
N LEU A 410 11.95 -8.26 -25.27
CA LEU A 410 11.83 -9.53 -24.55
C LEU A 410 11.60 -9.28 -23.04
N GLY A 411 12.19 -8.24 -22.47
CA GLY A 411 12.00 -7.84 -21.08
C GLY A 411 10.56 -7.49 -20.76
N GLN A 412 9.86 -6.79 -21.67
CA GLN A 412 8.44 -6.53 -21.56
C GLN A 412 7.62 -7.82 -21.59
N GLU A 413 7.94 -8.75 -22.48
CA GLU A 413 7.33 -10.07 -22.53
C GLU A 413 7.57 -10.86 -21.24
N LEU A 414 8.71 -10.66 -20.57
CA LEU A 414 9.03 -11.24 -19.27
C LEU A 414 8.48 -10.43 -18.08
N GLY A 415 7.74 -9.32 -18.30
CA GLY A 415 7.08 -8.54 -17.24
C GLY A 415 7.90 -7.41 -16.65
N LEU A 416 9.03 -7.06 -17.24
CA LEU A 416 9.85 -5.91 -16.85
C LEU A 416 9.45 -4.65 -17.64
N GLY A 417 9.79 -3.47 -17.13
CA GLY A 417 9.56 -2.21 -17.83
C GLY A 417 8.09 -1.83 -17.99
N MET A 418 7.18 -2.45 -17.25
CA MET A 418 5.74 -2.23 -17.32
C MET A 418 5.11 -2.19 -15.92
N ARG A 419 4.02 -1.46 -15.80
CA ARG A 419 3.22 -1.45 -14.58
C ARG A 419 2.24 -2.61 -14.61
N HIS A 420 2.35 -3.51 -13.62
CA HIS A 420 1.37 -4.58 -13.45
C HIS A 420 0.06 -4.02 -12.86
N ASP A 421 -1.06 -4.48 -13.40
CA ASP A 421 -2.39 -4.08 -12.92
C ASP A 421 -2.76 -4.87 -11.66
N LEU A 422 -2.48 -4.28 -10.53
CA LEU A 422 -2.77 -4.82 -9.21
C LEU A 422 -3.39 -3.72 -8.34
N PRO A 423 -4.31 -4.04 -7.45
CA PRO A 423 -4.95 -3.07 -6.56
C PRO A 423 -4.02 -2.65 -5.40
N LEU A 424 -2.81 -2.21 -5.74
CA LEU A 424 -1.81 -1.69 -4.81
C LEU A 424 -1.46 -0.24 -5.16
N SER A 425 -1.16 0.55 -4.14
CA SER A 425 -0.75 1.93 -4.34
C SER A 425 0.66 2.03 -4.90
N ALA A 426 0.86 3.01 -5.79
CA ALA A 426 2.17 3.47 -6.24
C ALA A 426 3.10 2.41 -6.87
N ILE A 427 2.52 1.37 -7.51
CA ILE A 427 3.31 0.40 -8.30
C ILE A 427 4.09 1.17 -9.37
N ARG A 428 5.38 0.89 -9.49
CA ARG A 428 6.27 1.47 -10.49
C ARG A 428 6.47 0.55 -11.67
N GLY A 429 6.59 1.14 -12.87
CA GLY A 429 6.77 0.40 -14.11
C GLY A 429 8.20 -0.05 -14.39
N GLY A 430 9.19 0.41 -13.62
CA GLY A 430 10.60 0.16 -13.98
C GLY A 430 11.04 0.92 -15.23
N ILE A 431 12.26 0.67 -15.66
CA ILE A 431 12.84 1.22 -16.89
C ILE A 431 13.61 0.12 -17.62
N LEU A 432 13.25 -0.12 -18.85
CA LEU A 432 14.04 -0.88 -19.82
C LEU A 432 14.57 0.11 -20.88
N PRO A 433 15.79 0.61 -20.73
CA PRO A 433 16.33 1.64 -21.59
C PRO A 433 16.66 1.07 -22.98
N ASP A 434 16.24 1.80 -24.00
CA ASP A 434 16.63 1.60 -25.40
C ASP A 434 16.88 2.98 -26.06
N PRO A 435 17.33 3.05 -27.33
CA PRO A 435 17.55 4.32 -28.01
C PRO A 435 16.32 5.24 -28.06
N LYS A 436 15.12 4.67 -28.19
CA LYS A 436 13.87 5.44 -28.23
C LYS A 436 13.58 6.06 -26.88
N TRP A 437 13.64 5.24 -25.83
CA TRP A 437 13.46 5.71 -24.46
C TRP A 437 14.46 6.83 -24.12
N LYS A 438 15.75 6.65 -24.45
CA LYS A 438 16.79 7.63 -24.15
C LYS A 438 16.57 8.96 -24.86
N ALA A 439 16.21 8.90 -26.16
CA ALA A 439 15.90 10.10 -26.94
C ALA A 439 14.69 10.85 -26.36
N GLN A 440 13.65 10.14 -25.91
CA GLN A 440 12.45 10.74 -25.32
C GLN A 440 12.67 11.25 -23.89
N ALA A 441 13.35 10.49 -23.05
CA ALA A 441 13.50 10.80 -21.64
C ALA A 441 14.64 11.79 -21.36
N ARG A 442 15.70 11.82 -22.19
CA ARG A 442 16.92 12.61 -21.97
C ARG A 442 17.32 13.51 -23.13
N GLY A 443 16.72 13.36 -24.30
CA GLY A 443 17.11 14.12 -25.51
C GLY A 443 18.49 13.75 -26.06
N GLU A 444 19.02 12.57 -25.70
CA GLU A 444 20.38 12.15 -26.03
C GLU A 444 20.40 10.95 -26.98
N ARG A 445 21.50 10.80 -27.73
CA ARG A 445 21.76 9.62 -28.55
C ARG A 445 22.27 8.46 -27.69
N TRP A 446 22.00 7.24 -28.12
CA TRP A 446 22.52 6.02 -27.54
C TRP A 446 24.01 5.85 -27.79
N ASN A 447 24.76 5.45 -26.76
CA ASN A 447 26.19 5.16 -26.86
C ASN A 447 26.45 3.65 -26.71
N PRO A 448 27.42 3.08 -27.47
CA PRO A 448 27.73 1.64 -27.37
C PRO A 448 28.07 1.15 -25.96
N GLY A 449 28.65 2.00 -25.11
CA GLY A 449 28.95 1.67 -23.72
C GLY A 449 27.69 1.47 -22.86
N GLU A 450 26.59 2.08 -23.23
CA GLU A 450 25.29 1.89 -22.55
C GLU A 450 24.69 0.53 -22.84
N THR A 451 24.92 0.00 -24.06
CA THR A 451 24.58 -1.39 -24.42
C THR A 451 25.22 -2.38 -23.43
N LEU A 452 26.51 -2.20 -23.11
CA LEU A 452 27.22 -3.09 -22.19
C LEU A 452 26.65 -2.98 -20.75
N ASN A 453 26.39 -1.75 -20.28
CA ASN A 453 25.79 -1.57 -18.94
C ASN A 453 24.39 -2.18 -18.86
N THR A 454 23.55 -1.95 -19.88
CA THR A 454 22.20 -2.52 -19.98
C THR A 454 22.24 -4.05 -19.96
N ALA A 455 23.19 -4.65 -20.66
CA ALA A 455 23.33 -6.11 -20.77
C ALA A 455 23.52 -6.82 -19.41
N ILE A 456 24.02 -6.13 -18.42
CA ILE A 456 24.22 -6.67 -17.06
C ILE A 456 23.25 -6.07 -16.03
N GLY A 457 22.18 -5.41 -16.50
CA GLY A 457 21.15 -4.82 -15.64
C GLY A 457 21.64 -3.63 -14.80
N GLN A 458 22.56 -2.83 -15.36
CA GLN A 458 23.11 -1.62 -14.74
C GLN A 458 22.78 -0.39 -15.60
N GLY A 459 23.27 0.78 -15.21
CA GLY A 459 22.96 2.03 -15.87
C GLY A 459 21.53 2.48 -15.57
N ASP A 460 20.73 2.72 -16.62
CA ASP A 460 19.37 3.21 -16.50
C ASP A 460 18.31 2.09 -16.34
N VAL A 461 18.73 0.82 -16.34
CA VAL A 461 17.81 -0.30 -16.08
C VAL A 461 17.30 -0.25 -14.65
N LEU A 462 15.98 -0.17 -14.48
CA LEU A 462 15.34 -0.18 -13.17
C LEU A 462 14.21 -1.20 -13.14
N SER A 463 14.15 -1.99 -12.07
CA SER A 463 13.07 -2.94 -11.80
C SER A 463 12.73 -3.00 -10.32
N SER A 464 11.50 -3.44 -10.02
CA SER A 464 11.07 -3.75 -8.64
C SER A 464 11.19 -5.25 -8.35
N PRO A 465 11.24 -5.67 -7.06
CA PRO A 465 11.12 -7.08 -6.69
C PRO A 465 9.90 -7.77 -7.29
N LEU A 466 8.75 -7.10 -7.36
CA LEU A 466 7.56 -7.62 -8.04
C LEU A 466 7.84 -7.99 -9.49
N GLN A 467 8.45 -7.10 -10.26
CA GLN A 467 8.77 -7.36 -11.65
C GLN A 467 9.79 -8.50 -11.82
N LEU A 468 10.78 -8.58 -10.93
CA LEU A 468 11.76 -9.65 -10.93
C LEU A 468 11.13 -11.01 -10.56
N ALA A 469 10.16 -11.04 -9.64
CA ALA A 469 9.40 -12.25 -9.32
C ALA A 469 8.56 -12.71 -10.52
N VAL A 470 7.88 -11.79 -11.21
CA VAL A 470 7.12 -12.08 -12.45
C VAL A 470 8.05 -12.61 -13.54
N MET A 471 9.19 -11.95 -13.78
CA MET A 471 10.20 -12.42 -14.74
C MET A 471 10.64 -13.86 -14.42
N THR A 472 10.91 -14.13 -13.14
CA THR A 472 11.35 -15.45 -12.70
C THR A 472 10.27 -16.52 -12.87
N ALA A 473 9.01 -16.20 -12.54
CA ALA A 473 7.87 -17.08 -12.76
C ALA A 473 7.66 -17.39 -14.26
N ARG A 474 7.82 -16.38 -15.13
CA ARG A 474 7.70 -16.55 -16.59
C ARG A 474 8.85 -17.38 -17.18
N ILE A 475 10.07 -17.21 -16.71
CA ILE A 475 11.19 -18.06 -17.10
C ILE A 475 10.98 -19.49 -16.60
N ALA A 476 10.51 -19.68 -15.37
CA ALA A 476 10.28 -21.01 -14.79
C ALA A 476 9.15 -21.77 -15.49
N SER A 477 8.09 -21.11 -15.92
CA SER A 477 6.92 -21.74 -16.56
C SER A 477 6.99 -21.78 -18.10
N GLY A 478 7.79 -20.90 -18.71
CA GLY A 478 7.73 -20.66 -20.17
C GLY A 478 6.45 -19.98 -20.63
N ARG A 479 5.68 -19.38 -19.71
CA ARG A 479 4.38 -18.74 -19.95
C ARG A 479 4.35 -17.31 -19.44
N ALA A 480 3.53 -16.46 -20.05
CA ALA A 480 3.34 -15.06 -19.68
C ALA A 480 2.35 -14.90 -18.50
N VAL A 481 2.60 -15.60 -17.39
CA VAL A 481 1.75 -15.58 -16.19
C VAL A 481 1.58 -14.17 -15.67
N LEU A 482 0.34 -13.79 -15.30
CA LEU A 482 -0.01 -12.47 -14.77
C LEU A 482 -0.06 -12.51 -13.24
N PRO A 483 0.54 -11.54 -12.55
CA PRO A 483 0.44 -11.46 -11.09
C PRO A 483 -0.99 -11.12 -10.68
N ARG A 484 -1.51 -11.80 -9.66
CA ARG A 484 -2.86 -11.67 -9.13
C ARG A 484 -2.83 -11.45 -7.62
N LEU A 485 -3.65 -10.52 -7.10
CA LEU A 485 -3.74 -10.23 -5.67
C LEU A 485 -5.12 -10.51 -5.06
N VAL A 486 -6.21 -10.37 -5.84
CA VAL A 486 -7.56 -10.66 -5.38
C VAL A 486 -7.95 -12.07 -5.83
N LYS A 487 -8.29 -12.91 -4.86
CA LYS A 487 -8.74 -14.29 -5.10
C LYS A 487 -10.25 -14.35 -5.33
N SER A 488 -11.04 -13.67 -4.47
CA SER A 488 -12.49 -13.62 -4.62
C SER A 488 -13.08 -12.32 -4.10
N VAL A 489 -14.29 -11.97 -4.59
CA VAL A 489 -15.11 -10.85 -4.15
C VAL A 489 -16.46 -11.41 -3.72
N ASN A 490 -16.90 -11.14 -2.49
CA ASN A 490 -18.13 -11.72 -1.89
C ASN A 490 -18.22 -13.26 -2.03
N GLY A 491 -17.07 -13.94 -1.98
CA GLY A 491 -17.00 -15.40 -2.13
C GLY A 491 -17.07 -15.91 -3.57
N VAL A 492 -17.20 -15.02 -4.56
CA VAL A 492 -17.13 -15.36 -5.99
C VAL A 492 -15.68 -15.26 -6.43
N GLU A 493 -15.10 -16.37 -6.89
CA GLU A 493 -13.72 -16.41 -7.35
C GLU A 493 -13.50 -15.55 -8.59
N VAL A 494 -12.40 -14.78 -8.57
CA VAL A 494 -11.92 -14.06 -9.75
C VAL A 494 -11.26 -15.09 -10.69
N PRO A 495 -11.67 -15.17 -11.95
CA PRO A 495 -11.11 -16.13 -12.90
C PRO A 495 -9.59 -15.97 -13.06
N ILE A 496 -8.89 -17.09 -13.19
CA ILE A 496 -7.48 -17.12 -13.57
C ILE A 496 -7.40 -17.08 -15.09
N GLU A 497 -6.72 -16.08 -15.62
CA GLU A 497 -6.50 -15.99 -17.06
C GLU A 497 -5.46 -17.03 -17.52
N GLU A 498 -5.75 -17.76 -18.60
CA GLU A 498 -4.80 -18.71 -19.17
C GLU A 498 -3.58 -17.96 -19.73
N ALA A 499 -2.40 -18.24 -19.19
CA ALA A 499 -1.17 -17.60 -19.60
C ALA A 499 -0.69 -18.12 -20.97
N ALA A 500 -0.50 -17.22 -21.92
CA ALA A 500 0.08 -17.54 -23.23
C ALA A 500 1.52 -18.05 -23.08
N ARG A 501 1.98 -18.86 -24.03
CA ARG A 501 3.38 -19.26 -24.10
C ARG A 501 4.24 -18.06 -24.49
N LEU A 502 5.46 -18.01 -23.93
CA LEU A 502 6.45 -17.02 -24.35
C LEU A 502 6.87 -17.23 -25.80
N SER A 503 7.24 -16.16 -26.48
CA SER A 503 7.75 -16.19 -27.85
C SER A 503 9.17 -16.75 -27.99
N VAL A 504 9.76 -17.22 -26.89
CA VAL A 504 11.07 -17.83 -26.80
C VAL A 504 10.95 -19.35 -26.96
N PRO A 505 11.74 -20.00 -27.81
CA PRO A 505 11.79 -21.46 -27.90
C PRO A 505 12.06 -22.12 -26.55
N SER A 506 11.39 -23.24 -26.28
CA SER A 506 11.45 -23.93 -25.00
C SER A 506 12.83 -24.47 -24.65
N ASP A 507 13.62 -24.87 -25.63
CA ASP A 507 15.01 -25.34 -25.47
C ASP A 507 15.95 -24.22 -25.00
N LEU A 508 15.70 -22.96 -25.41
CA LEU A 508 16.45 -21.81 -24.93
C LEU A 508 16.06 -21.45 -23.50
N ILE A 509 14.77 -21.56 -23.16
CA ILE A 509 14.31 -21.38 -21.77
C ILE A 509 14.94 -22.45 -20.89
N ALA A 510 14.91 -23.73 -21.31
CA ALA A 510 15.50 -24.84 -20.56
C ALA A 510 17.01 -24.62 -20.30
N ALA A 511 17.76 -24.09 -21.27
CA ALA A 511 19.17 -23.77 -21.08
C ALA A 511 19.41 -22.71 -19.98
N ILE A 512 18.51 -21.72 -19.86
CA ILE A 512 18.57 -20.72 -18.78
C ILE A 512 18.19 -21.35 -17.43
N GLN A 513 17.15 -22.20 -17.41
CA GLN A 513 16.71 -22.90 -16.20
C GLN A 513 17.82 -23.80 -15.64
N GLU A 514 18.51 -24.56 -16.50
CA GLU A 514 19.66 -25.39 -16.13
C GLU A 514 20.81 -24.53 -15.55
N ALA A 515 21.14 -23.42 -16.19
CA ALA A 515 22.15 -22.51 -15.70
C ALA A 515 21.75 -21.87 -14.34
N MET A 516 20.45 -21.55 -14.14
CA MET A 516 19.93 -21.09 -12.83
C MET A 516 20.03 -22.18 -11.76
N TRP A 517 19.79 -23.44 -12.12
CA TRP A 517 19.98 -24.56 -11.20
C TRP A 517 21.47 -24.66 -10.79
N ASN A 518 22.40 -24.55 -11.74
CA ASN A 518 23.84 -24.55 -11.49
C ASN A 518 24.32 -23.39 -10.61
N VAL A 519 23.65 -22.21 -10.66
CA VAL A 519 23.93 -21.09 -9.73
C VAL A 519 23.73 -21.50 -8.27
N SER A 520 22.69 -22.26 -7.97
CA SER A 520 22.35 -22.69 -6.61
C SER A 520 23.01 -24.00 -6.21
N ASN A 521 23.15 -24.96 -7.12
CA ASN A 521 23.55 -26.33 -6.80
C ASN A 521 24.94 -26.71 -7.36
N GLY A 522 25.34 -26.05 -8.45
CA GLY A 522 26.63 -26.34 -9.12
C GLY A 522 27.86 -26.01 -8.25
N ARG A 523 28.96 -26.71 -8.48
CA ARG A 523 30.18 -26.58 -7.68
C ARG A 523 30.73 -25.15 -7.66
N ARG A 524 30.55 -24.38 -8.76
CA ARG A 524 31.03 -23.00 -8.93
C ARG A 524 29.90 -21.96 -8.80
N GLY A 525 28.72 -22.41 -8.40
CA GLY A 525 27.53 -21.55 -8.30
C GLY A 525 27.68 -20.45 -7.27
N THR A 526 27.27 -19.24 -7.65
CA THR A 526 27.36 -18.04 -6.78
C THR A 526 26.41 -18.07 -5.58
N ALA A 527 25.39 -18.92 -5.59
CA ALA A 527 24.44 -19.11 -4.49
C ALA A 527 24.55 -20.51 -3.82
N ARG A 528 25.61 -21.28 -4.11
CA ARG A 528 25.78 -22.65 -3.60
C ARG A 528 25.61 -22.78 -2.07
N LEU A 529 26.07 -21.80 -1.32
CA LEU A 529 25.92 -21.80 0.15
C LEU A 529 24.46 -21.69 0.60
N SER A 530 23.58 -21.16 -0.25
CA SER A 530 22.16 -21.02 0.04
C SER A 530 21.32 -22.10 -0.67
N ARG A 531 21.92 -23.24 -1.07
CA ARG A 531 21.16 -24.32 -1.71
C ARG A 531 20.16 -24.95 -0.76
N ILE A 532 19.08 -25.48 -1.32
CA ILE A 532 18.17 -26.41 -0.66
C ILE A 532 18.75 -27.81 -0.88
N VAL A 533 18.88 -28.60 0.19
CA VAL A 533 19.44 -29.97 0.09
C VAL A 533 18.38 -31.07 0.17
N ALA A 534 17.15 -30.73 0.53
CA ALA A 534 16.04 -31.67 0.50
C ALA A 534 15.75 -32.08 -0.96
N GLU A 535 15.68 -33.42 -1.18
CA GLU A 535 15.49 -34.02 -2.49
C GLU A 535 14.13 -33.65 -3.11
N GLY A 536 14.13 -33.29 -4.39
CA GLY A 536 12.93 -32.98 -5.18
C GLY A 536 12.36 -31.59 -4.94
N ILE A 537 13.01 -30.75 -4.10
CA ILE A 537 12.63 -29.35 -3.88
C ILE A 537 13.80 -28.36 -4.05
N GLU A 538 14.84 -28.80 -4.78
CA GLU A 538 15.99 -27.95 -5.09
C GLU A 538 15.55 -26.66 -5.80
N MET A 539 16.20 -25.56 -5.44
CA MET A 539 15.92 -24.28 -6.09
C MET A 539 16.87 -24.00 -7.26
N ALA A 540 16.36 -23.28 -8.26
CA ALA A 540 17.13 -22.65 -9.31
C ALA A 540 17.06 -21.11 -9.13
N GLY A 541 18.20 -20.42 -9.19
CA GLY A 541 18.19 -18.98 -8.89
C GLY A 541 19.30 -18.19 -9.55
N LYS A 542 19.37 -16.89 -9.25
CA LYS A 542 20.41 -15.98 -9.73
C LYS A 542 20.68 -14.87 -8.72
N THR A 543 21.93 -14.74 -8.31
CA THR A 543 22.42 -13.63 -7.50
C THR A 543 22.56 -12.36 -8.31
N GLY A 544 22.25 -11.23 -7.70
CA GLY A 544 22.47 -9.90 -8.25
C GLY A 544 23.15 -8.98 -7.23
N THR A 545 23.85 -7.98 -7.75
CA THR A 545 24.41 -6.88 -6.98
C THR A 545 24.15 -5.60 -7.76
N SER A 546 23.46 -4.67 -7.13
CA SER A 546 23.16 -3.36 -7.70
C SER A 546 24.14 -2.34 -7.17
N GLN A 547 24.98 -1.81 -8.04
CA GLN A 547 25.97 -0.82 -7.65
C GLN A 547 25.31 0.52 -7.28
N VAL A 548 25.58 1.01 -6.08
CA VAL A 548 25.05 2.29 -5.58
C VAL A 548 26.01 3.45 -5.88
N ARG A 549 27.31 3.16 -6.04
CA ARG A 549 28.35 4.14 -6.25
C ARG A 549 29.24 3.86 -7.45
N ASN A 550 29.80 4.89 -8.03
CA ASN A 550 30.83 4.74 -9.03
C ASN A 550 32.17 4.38 -8.39
N ILE A 551 32.81 3.34 -8.90
CA ILE A 551 34.16 2.94 -8.51
C ILE A 551 35.16 3.64 -9.44
N THR A 552 35.97 4.56 -8.90
CA THR A 552 36.93 5.33 -9.69
C THR A 552 38.07 4.50 -10.18
N PRO A 553 38.77 4.86 -11.30
CA PRO A 553 39.96 4.18 -11.74
C PRO A 553 41.08 4.14 -10.68
N ALA A 554 41.23 5.20 -9.89
CA ALA A 554 42.20 5.29 -8.81
C ALA A 554 41.88 4.29 -7.67
N GLU A 555 40.60 4.14 -7.29
CA GLU A 555 40.14 3.15 -6.32
C GLU A 555 40.38 1.73 -6.85
N ARG A 556 40.07 1.48 -8.14
CA ARG A 556 40.33 0.19 -8.76
C ARG A 556 41.82 -0.19 -8.75
N ALA A 557 42.69 0.77 -8.94
CA ALA A 557 44.16 0.53 -8.90
C ALA A 557 44.67 0.16 -7.50
N ARG A 558 44.14 0.82 -6.44
CA ARG A 558 44.49 0.58 -5.03
C ARG A 558 43.82 -0.66 -4.42
N GLY A 559 42.71 -1.08 -4.95
CA GLY A 559 41.79 -2.09 -4.42
C GLY A 559 40.42 -1.48 -4.16
N VAL A 560 39.36 -2.18 -4.64
CA VAL A 560 37.97 -1.75 -4.37
C VAL A 560 37.71 -1.97 -2.89
N ILE A 561 37.17 -0.94 -2.22
CA ILE A 561 36.76 -0.98 -0.82
C ILE A 561 35.61 -2.00 -0.67
N SER A 562 35.74 -2.90 0.31
CA SER A 562 34.71 -3.89 0.61
C SER A 562 33.41 -3.20 1.05
N ASN A 563 32.27 -3.79 0.71
CA ASN A 563 30.96 -3.28 1.19
C ASN A 563 30.90 -3.26 2.74
N ASP A 564 31.54 -4.21 3.42
CA ASP A 564 31.58 -4.29 4.88
C ASP A 564 32.30 -3.08 5.50
N ASP A 565 33.30 -2.49 4.79
CA ASP A 565 34.05 -1.31 5.21
C ASP A 565 33.39 0.02 4.85
N LEU A 566 32.27 0.00 4.13
CA LEU A 566 31.53 1.19 3.73
C LEU A 566 30.43 1.53 4.73
N PRO A 567 30.11 2.84 4.91
CA PRO A 567 28.88 3.25 5.58
C PRO A 567 27.66 2.62 4.89
N TRP A 568 26.64 2.24 5.64
CA TRP A 568 25.46 1.53 5.15
C TRP A 568 24.89 2.11 3.84
N HIS A 569 24.61 3.41 3.78
CA HIS A 569 24.03 4.08 2.62
C HIS A 569 24.90 4.08 1.34
N ARG A 570 26.16 3.65 1.42
CA ARG A 570 27.09 3.55 0.30
C ARG A 570 27.35 2.13 -0.16
N ARG A 571 26.84 1.14 0.57
CA ARG A 571 26.96 -0.27 0.20
C ARG A 571 26.06 -0.56 -0.99
N ASP A 572 26.42 -1.53 -1.78
CA ASP A 572 25.62 -2.02 -2.89
C ASP A 572 24.36 -2.73 -2.38
N HIS A 573 23.29 -2.79 -3.20
CA HIS A 573 22.12 -3.60 -2.86
C HIS A 573 22.37 -5.06 -3.24
N GLY A 574 21.97 -5.98 -2.36
CA GLY A 574 21.97 -7.42 -2.64
C GLY A 574 20.64 -7.85 -3.23
N LEU A 575 20.66 -8.59 -4.34
CA LEU A 575 19.45 -9.14 -4.97
C LEU A 575 19.57 -10.64 -5.15
N PHE A 576 18.45 -11.33 -5.08
CA PHE A 576 18.36 -12.73 -5.46
C PHE A 576 16.98 -13.02 -6.03
N VAL A 577 16.96 -13.79 -7.11
CA VAL A 577 15.73 -14.35 -7.69
C VAL A 577 15.87 -15.85 -7.77
N ALA A 578 14.79 -16.56 -7.50
CA ALA A 578 14.79 -18.02 -7.57
C ALA A 578 13.39 -18.57 -7.79
N TYR A 579 13.32 -19.82 -8.17
CA TYR A 579 12.09 -20.62 -8.11
C TYR A 579 12.41 -22.01 -7.58
N ALA A 580 11.43 -22.66 -7.01
CA ALA A 580 11.51 -24.00 -6.49
C ALA A 580 10.13 -24.69 -6.54
N PRO A 581 10.08 -26.04 -6.68
CA PRO A 581 11.17 -26.93 -7.07
C PRO A 581 11.68 -26.68 -8.49
N TYR A 582 12.92 -27.10 -8.81
CA TYR A 582 13.48 -26.97 -10.15
C TYR A 582 12.71 -27.77 -11.19
N ASP A 583 12.49 -29.07 -10.93
CA ASP A 583 11.86 -30.00 -11.90
C ASP A 583 10.35 -29.73 -12.10
N LYS A 584 9.68 -29.25 -11.07
CA LYS A 584 8.24 -28.90 -11.08
C LYS A 584 8.03 -27.53 -10.47
N PRO A 585 8.35 -26.45 -11.20
CA PRO A 585 8.29 -25.10 -10.67
C PRO A 585 6.94 -24.75 -10.06
N LYS A 586 6.93 -24.39 -8.76
CA LYS A 586 5.73 -24.04 -8.04
C LYS A 586 5.72 -22.60 -7.57
N TYR A 587 6.78 -22.16 -6.96
CA TYR A 587 6.89 -20.79 -6.43
C TYR A 587 8.12 -20.07 -6.96
N ALA A 588 7.94 -18.81 -7.35
CA ALA A 588 9.01 -17.89 -7.69
C ALA A 588 9.17 -16.82 -6.61
N ILE A 589 10.40 -16.41 -6.35
CA ILE A 589 10.73 -15.36 -5.39
C ILE A 589 11.69 -14.36 -6.00
N ALA A 590 11.54 -13.10 -5.60
CA ALA A 590 12.55 -12.07 -5.79
C ALA A 590 12.72 -11.27 -4.50
N THR A 591 13.97 -11.17 -4.03
CA THR A 591 14.30 -10.43 -2.82
C THR A 591 15.38 -9.41 -3.11
N ILE A 592 15.22 -8.21 -2.56
CA ILE A 592 16.25 -7.18 -2.46
C ILE A 592 16.52 -6.88 -1.00
N VAL A 593 17.79 -6.68 -0.68
CA VAL A 593 18.26 -6.12 0.60
C VAL A 593 19.01 -4.84 0.29
N GLU A 594 18.41 -3.70 0.63
CA GLU A 594 19.01 -2.39 0.40
C GLU A 594 20.32 -2.28 1.19
N HIS A 595 21.38 -1.91 0.50
CA HIS A 595 22.72 -1.72 1.09
C HIS A 595 23.27 -2.94 1.85
N GLY A 596 22.74 -4.14 1.54
CA GLY A 596 23.20 -5.41 2.14
C GLY A 596 24.51 -5.96 1.56
N GLY A 597 25.05 -5.32 0.51
CA GLY A 597 26.27 -5.77 -0.17
C GLY A 597 25.98 -6.77 -1.29
N GLY A 598 26.57 -7.96 -1.25
CA GLY A 598 26.42 -8.97 -2.31
C GLY A 598 25.16 -9.82 -2.17
N GLY A 599 24.47 -10.09 -3.28
CA GLY A 599 23.23 -10.88 -3.29
C GLY A 599 23.39 -12.29 -2.73
N SER A 600 24.54 -12.93 -2.91
CA SER A 600 24.83 -14.27 -2.35
C SER A 600 24.85 -14.31 -0.83
N LYS A 601 25.27 -13.20 -0.17
CA LYS A 601 25.37 -13.08 1.30
C LYS A 601 24.09 -12.53 1.91
N ALA A 602 23.51 -11.49 1.29
CA ALA A 602 22.40 -10.73 1.89
C ALA A 602 21.00 -11.21 1.45
N ALA A 603 20.82 -11.58 0.17
CA ALA A 603 19.50 -11.85 -0.38
C ALA A 603 19.21 -13.36 -0.61
N ALA A 604 20.22 -14.16 -0.97
CA ALA A 604 20.00 -15.58 -1.25
C ALA A 604 19.58 -16.41 -0.02
N PRO A 605 20.19 -16.24 1.19
CA PRO A 605 19.76 -16.97 2.37
C PRO A 605 18.29 -16.72 2.74
N PRO A 606 17.82 -15.46 2.93
CA PRO A 606 16.40 -15.23 3.26
C PRO A 606 15.46 -15.67 2.14
N SER A 607 15.84 -15.58 0.87
CA SER A 607 14.98 -16.07 -0.23
C SER A 607 14.81 -17.57 -0.18
N ARG A 608 15.88 -18.35 0.11
CA ARG A 608 15.80 -19.80 0.33
C ARG A 608 14.84 -20.11 1.47
N ASP A 609 15.00 -19.45 2.60
CA ASP A 609 14.23 -19.70 3.81
C ASP A 609 12.72 -19.43 3.58
N ILE A 610 12.40 -18.32 2.88
CA ILE A 610 11.03 -17.96 2.52
C ILE A 610 10.44 -18.96 1.50
N LEU A 611 11.21 -19.41 0.50
CA LEU A 611 10.76 -20.45 -0.44
C LEU A 611 10.51 -21.78 0.27
N LEU A 612 11.38 -22.19 1.19
CA LEU A 612 11.19 -23.38 1.99
C LEU A 612 9.90 -23.29 2.81
N TYR A 613 9.66 -22.14 3.48
CA TYR A 613 8.40 -21.95 4.20
C TYR A 613 7.19 -22.08 3.27
N ALA A 614 7.24 -21.49 2.07
CA ALA A 614 6.16 -21.61 1.09
C ALA A 614 5.93 -23.06 0.66
N LEU A 615 6.99 -23.88 0.54
CA LEU A 615 6.91 -25.30 0.14
C LEU A 615 6.40 -26.21 1.26
N TYR A 616 6.88 -26.03 2.49
CA TYR A 616 6.50 -26.84 3.65
C TYR A 616 5.18 -26.36 4.29
N GLY A 617 4.85 -25.08 4.16
CA GLY A 617 3.69 -24.44 4.81
C GLY A 617 3.89 -24.18 6.29
N ASP A 618 5.10 -24.34 6.81
CA ASP A 618 5.51 -24.11 8.19
C ASP A 618 7.01 -23.80 8.25
N VAL A 619 7.53 -23.55 9.47
CA VAL A 619 8.97 -23.35 9.69
C VAL A 619 9.75 -24.54 9.10
N PRO A 620 10.69 -24.27 8.16
CA PRO A 620 11.36 -25.36 7.46
C PRO A 620 12.21 -26.23 8.38
N PRO A 621 12.21 -27.54 8.18
CA PRO A 621 13.04 -28.46 8.97
C PRO A 621 14.52 -28.29 8.66
N LEU A 622 15.40 -28.55 9.64
CA LEU A 622 16.85 -28.35 9.49
C LEU A 622 17.48 -29.21 8.40
N ASP A 623 16.92 -30.39 8.12
CA ASP A 623 17.42 -31.29 7.07
C ASP A 623 17.21 -30.77 5.64
N ALA A 624 16.41 -29.72 5.46
CA ALA A 624 16.30 -29.01 4.19
C ALA A 624 17.52 -28.09 3.90
N TYR A 625 18.37 -27.86 4.90
CA TYR A 625 19.53 -26.99 4.84
C TYR A 625 20.85 -27.76 4.84
N PRO A 626 21.93 -27.19 4.28
CA PRO A 626 23.27 -27.78 4.41
C PRO A 626 23.63 -28.00 5.89
N SER A 627 24.17 -29.16 6.21
CA SER A 627 24.47 -29.56 7.59
C SER A 627 25.40 -28.59 8.33
N GLU A 628 26.32 -27.98 7.59
CA GLU A 628 27.23 -26.95 8.10
C GLU A 628 26.55 -25.66 8.56
N GLN A 629 25.24 -25.47 8.25
CA GLN A 629 24.46 -24.30 8.62
C GLN A 629 23.40 -24.59 9.69
N HIS A 630 23.21 -25.82 10.13
CA HIS A 630 22.12 -26.22 11.02
C HIS A 630 22.12 -25.41 12.33
N GLU A 631 23.28 -25.14 12.92
CA GLU A 631 23.39 -24.34 14.15
C GLU A 631 22.91 -22.89 13.90
N LEU A 632 23.45 -22.26 12.87
CA LEU A 632 23.07 -20.89 12.47
C LEU A 632 21.58 -20.79 12.17
N ILE A 633 20.99 -21.76 11.46
CA ILE A 633 19.58 -21.76 11.11
C ILE A 633 18.71 -21.95 12.36
N ARG A 634 19.12 -22.82 13.29
CA ARG A 634 18.42 -23.00 14.57
C ARG A 634 18.39 -21.68 15.35
N GLU A 635 19.52 -21.05 15.53
CA GLU A 635 19.61 -19.73 16.20
C GLU A 635 18.74 -18.68 15.51
N GLN A 636 18.73 -18.64 14.17
CA GLN A 636 17.88 -17.72 13.42
C GLN A 636 16.39 -17.99 13.66
N HIS A 637 15.96 -19.26 13.66
CA HIS A 637 14.55 -19.61 13.93
C HIS A 637 14.13 -19.24 15.36
N GLU A 638 15.01 -19.45 16.35
CA GLU A 638 14.76 -19.09 17.75
C GLU A 638 14.64 -17.57 17.98
N GLN A 639 15.39 -16.77 17.19
CA GLN A 639 15.36 -15.31 17.28
C GLN A 639 14.19 -14.66 16.55
N MET A 640 13.54 -15.39 15.62
CA MET A 640 12.39 -14.85 14.88
C MET A 640 11.15 -14.82 15.76
N THR A 641 10.50 -13.66 15.80
CA THR A 641 9.18 -13.52 16.43
C THR A 641 8.09 -13.83 15.42
N LEU A 642 7.64 -15.07 15.41
CA LEU A 642 6.56 -15.53 14.54
C LEU A 642 5.21 -15.45 15.27
N ARG A 643 4.16 -15.07 14.54
CA ARG A 643 2.80 -15.15 15.03
C ARG A 643 2.33 -16.62 14.99
N PRO A 644 1.50 -17.06 15.94
CA PRO A 644 0.82 -18.35 15.82
C PRO A 644 0.03 -18.42 14.52
N ARG A 645 0.04 -19.58 13.87
CA ARG A 645 -0.79 -19.80 12.69
C ARG A 645 -2.25 -19.74 13.08
N LEU A 646 -2.99 -18.83 12.47
CA LEU A 646 -4.41 -18.66 12.73
C LEU A 646 -5.22 -19.66 11.91
N THR A 647 -6.33 -20.11 12.48
CA THR A 647 -7.35 -20.91 11.77
C THR A 647 -8.56 -20.02 11.50
N PRO A 648 -9.22 -20.18 10.34
CA PRO A 648 -10.42 -19.41 10.05
C PRO A 648 -11.49 -19.64 11.11
N GLU A 649 -12.07 -18.57 11.64
CA GLU A 649 -13.27 -18.67 12.44
C GLU A 649 -14.45 -19.10 11.57
N PRO A 650 -15.35 -19.97 12.07
CA PRO A 650 -16.58 -20.28 11.35
C PRO A 650 -17.33 -18.99 11.05
N LYS A 651 -17.65 -18.72 9.77
CA LYS A 651 -18.43 -17.53 9.41
C LYS A 651 -19.71 -17.55 10.24
N ALA A 652 -19.82 -16.62 11.18
CA ALA A 652 -21.10 -16.36 11.83
C ALA A 652 -22.08 -15.95 10.72
N SER A 653 -23.22 -16.66 10.65
CA SER A 653 -24.28 -16.27 9.70
C SER A 653 -24.65 -14.81 10.01
N ARG A 654 -24.41 -13.91 9.07
CA ARG A 654 -24.88 -12.53 9.17
C ARG A 654 -26.41 -12.61 9.17
N ALA A 655 -27.02 -12.57 10.37
CA ALA A 655 -28.47 -12.47 10.57
C ALA A 655 -28.89 -11.00 10.46
#